data_d243b2d774234aedca19ee2fff3e4b6f
#
_entry.id   d243b2d774234aedca19ee2fff3e4b6f
#
_cell.length_a   1.000
_cell.length_b   1.000
_cell.length_c   1.000
_cell.angle_alpha   90.00
_cell.angle_beta   90.00
_cell.angle_gamma   90.00
#
_symmetry.space_group_name_H-M   'P 1'
#
loop_
_entity.id
_entity.type
_entity.pdbx_description
1 polymer ?
#
loop_
_entity_poly.entity_id
_entity_poly.type
_entity_poly.pdbx_seq_one_letter_code
_entity_poly.pdbx_strand_id
1 'polypeptide(L)'
;MEITETIRRLSLFGIPRGGTREVRAILARLVVARSISLGELQTARDIVERAAGRVDDAAYIFLAAMFISQRGGNACLRAGKGIALLVDGGYIEDAPDDDVSNGEYAAMVQSAWKAAISAAETLAGDVIMKKPASDGDCWYFQRNLAAVTAVSSALAARAADADGEAELSEAELKAATGFDGFELNERQIEAVRRVVQKRFVVVTGGPGTGKTTVVCAMLRALMARALALDAIALAAPTGRAAQRMGEALREQCARSAGLDTDMRRKLETLDGITIHSLLGGSPPDWKYSEENRLPLRLVVVDESSMIDLHLMKALIAALPDDCRLVLLGDRDQLPSVETGAVLGDMVGMSEAPFVVRLTQSKRFTEDFARCADAVNSGDVDKFTAATSELAANDSQWLSSFDDKITENRCFRCFFPGKMDLSVCRERFAAWAAYYGLLGDGRLVKLASDPMLKDDESLTDGVLSEKAEAIFSELNRSRVLTVVRNGPYGVHGINELLVKMRFDGRLPFNPLVKTGVPVMITRNTPSRRLFNGDVGVTVEGRSGIDVIFPRGDKVVSCPAGLLPEHELAYAMTVHKSQGSEFENVMVVLPDDKEHPLLNRQVVYTGITRAKKRAVIVGTESALVAALSRRIERDTGVSLDHMV
;
A
#
# COMPACT_ATOMS: atom_id res chain seq x y z
N MET A 1 30.40 9.79 0.18
CA MET A 1 31.02 10.57 1.28
C MET A 1 31.90 9.58 2.03
N GLU A 2 33.18 9.86 2.17
CA GLU A 2 34.12 8.94 2.82
C GLU A 2 33.83 8.80 4.31
N ILE A 3 34.03 7.61 4.87
CA ILE A 3 33.80 7.33 6.30
C ILE A 3 34.62 8.25 7.19
N THR A 4 35.89 8.49 6.84
CA THR A 4 36.81 9.39 7.57
C THR A 4 36.27 10.84 7.66
N GLU A 5 35.76 11.41 6.56
CA GLU A 5 35.16 12.74 6.55
C GLU A 5 33.86 12.77 7.37
N THR A 6 33.10 11.67 7.33
CA THR A 6 31.88 11.55 8.16
C THR A 6 32.22 11.47 9.64
N ILE A 7 33.24 10.74 10.05
CA ILE A 7 33.75 10.73 11.44
C ILE A 7 34.14 12.14 11.89
N ARG A 8 34.84 12.90 11.03
CA ARG A 8 35.20 14.28 11.31
C ARG A 8 33.98 15.18 11.50
N ARG A 9 32.98 15.06 10.63
CA ARG A 9 31.72 15.81 10.75
C ARG A 9 30.97 15.45 12.03
N LEU A 10 30.82 14.17 12.36
CA LEU A 10 30.20 13.75 13.60
C LEU A 10 30.91 14.37 14.83
N SER A 11 32.25 14.41 14.81
CA SER A 11 33.04 15.03 15.87
C SER A 11 32.79 16.54 15.97
N LEU A 12 32.68 17.27 14.83
CA LEU A 12 32.35 18.69 14.81
C LEU A 12 30.95 18.98 15.38
N PHE A 13 29.99 18.09 15.15
CA PHE A 13 28.65 18.18 15.74
C PHE A 13 28.57 17.66 17.18
N GLY A 14 29.69 17.21 17.78
CA GLY A 14 29.71 16.65 19.11
C GLY A 14 28.89 15.37 19.26
N ILE A 15 28.93 14.48 18.27
CA ILE A 15 28.17 13.24 18.22
C ILE A 15 29.15 12.05 18.11
N PRO A 16 29.28 11.20 19.12
CA PRO A 16 28.99 11.50 20.52
C PRO A 16 30.03 12.45 21.13
N ARG A 17 29.70 13.17 22.18
CA ARG A 17 30.68 13.97 22.92
C ARG A 17 31.62 13.03 23.68
N GLY A 18 32.87 12.94 23.22
CA GLY A 18 33.87 12.10 23.91
C GLY A 18 33.87 10.61 23.56
N GLY A 19 32.98 10.17 22.64
CA GLY A 19 32.77 8.77 22.28
C GLY A 19 34.02 8.04 21.79
N THR A 20 34.03 6.72 22.01
CA THR A 20 35.08 5.85 21.52
C THR A 20 35.22 5.91 20.00
N ARG A 21 36.40 5.62 19.47
CA ARG A 21 36.65 5.52 18.04
C ARG A 21 35.69 4.52 17.36
N GLU A 22 35.38 3.44 18.08
CA GLU A 22 34.48 2.38 17.62
C GLU A 22 33.04 2.85 17.44
N VAL A 23 32.46 3.54 18.42
CA VAL A 23 31.10 4.11 18.32
C VAL A 23 30.98 5.06 17.12
N ARG A 24 31.98 5.95 16.96
CA ARG A 24 31.99 6.90 15.82
C ARG A 24 32.12 6.18 14.47
N ALA A 25 32.92 5.13 14.40
CA ALA A 25 33.07 4.34 13.18
C ALA A 25 31.76 3.65 12.79
N ILE A 26 31.06 3.04 13.74
CA ILE A 26 29.74 2.43 13.51
C ILE A 26 28.74 3.47 12.98
N LEU A 27 28.60 4.62 13.68
CA LEU A 27 27.67 5.66 13.29
C LEU A 27 28.00 6.28 11.93
N ALA A 28 29.28 6.53 11.65
CA ALA A 28 29.73 7.08 10.37
C ALA A 28 29.39 6.15 9.21
N ARG A 29 29.57 4.83 9.42
CA ARG A 29 29.25 3.83 8.40
C ARG A 29 27.76 3.78 8.10
N LEU A 30 26.91 3.83 9.11
CA LEU A 30 25.45 3.91 8.94
C LEU A 30 25.01 5.18 8.18
N VAL A 31 25.70 6.30 8.38
CA VAL A 31 25.45 7.55 7.64
C VAL A 31 25.88 7.43 6.17
N VAL A 32 27.06 6.86 5.91
CA VAL A 32 27.57 6.65 4.56
C VAL A 32 26.67 5.69 3.79
N ALA A 33 26.25 4.60 4.43
CA ALA A 33 25.27 3.64 3.89
C ALA A 33 23.84 4.20 3.77
N ARG A 34 23.61 5.46 4.21
CA ARG A 34 22.30 6.14 4.21
C ARG A 34 21.21 5.46 5.05
N SER A 35 21.57 4.59 5.95
CA SER A 35 20.65 3.92 6.87
C SER A 35 20.21 4.80 8.02
N ILE A 36 21.00 5.83 8.36
CA ILE A 36 20.63 6.88 9.30
C ILE A 36 21.07 8.25 8.76
N SER A 37 20.32 9.28 9.09
CA SER A 37 20.63 10.66 8.71
C SER A 37 21.36 11.40 9.83
N LEU A 38 22.09 12.46 9.47
CA LEU A 38 22.68 13.37 10.48
C LEU A 38 21.62 14.00 11.38
N GLY A 39 20.42 14.30 10.87
CA GLY A 39 19.30 14.83 11.65
C GLY A 39 18.82 13.85 12.73
N GLU A 40 18.76 12.56 12.44
CA GLU A 40 18.42 11.53 13.43
C GLU A 40 19.51 11.40 14.49
N LEU A 41 20.78 11.52 14.12
CA LEU A 41 21.88 11.52 15.09
C LEU A 41 21.87 12.79 15.98
N GLN A 42 21.44 13.94 15.45
CA GLN A 42 21.19 15.14 16.25
C GLN A 42 20.04 14.91 17.23
N THR A 43 18.95 14.28 16.79
CA THR A 43 17.84 13.88 17.68
C THR A 43 18.34 12.89 18.75
N ALA A 44 19.17 11.92 18.39
CA ALA A 44 19.80 11.01 19.36
C ALA A 44 20.62 11.78 20.40
N ARG A 45 21.39 12.77 19.97
CA ARG A 45 22.14 13.65 20.88
C ARG A 45 21.20 14.37 21.85
N ASP A 46 20.14 14.98 21.36
CA ASP A 46 19.19 15.70 22.20
C ASP A 46 18.50 14.77 23.23
N ILE A 47 18.24 13.51 22.87
CA ILE A 47 17.72 12.49 23.79
C ILE A 47 18.76 12.16 24.87
N VAL A 48 20.01 11.90 24.49
CA VAL A 48 21.10 11.56 25.42
C VAL A 48 21.42 12.75 26.34
N GLU A 49 21.44 13.99 25.83
CA GLU A 49 21.74 15.19 26.63
C GLU A 49 20.62 15.53 27.61
N ARG A 50 19.37 15.18 27.33
CA ARG A 50 18.23 15.36 28.24
C ARG A 50 18.20 14.38 29.38
N ALA A 51 18.79 13.20 29.20
CA ALA A 51 18.90 12.23 30.26
C ALA A 51 19.80 12.81 31.37
N ALA A 52 19.24 13.03 32.57
CA ALA A 52 19.87 13.66 33.70
C ALA A 52 20.94 12.77 34.37
N GLY A 53 21.92 12.32 33.61
CA GLY A 53 22.97 11.44 34.11
C GLY A 53 24.11 11.24 33.12
N ARG A 54 25.15 10.50 33.53
CA ARG A 54 26.20 10.06 32.60
C ARG A 54 25.67 8.87 31.80
N VAL A 55 25.18 9.13 30.61
CA VAL A 55 24.79 8.08 29.66
C VAL A 55 26.02 7.67 28.86
N ASP A 56 26.27 6.37 28.75
CA ASP A 56 27.34 5.84 27.93
C ASP A 56 27.09 6.17 26.44
N ASP A 57 28.14 6.55 25.72
CA ASP A 57 28.07 6.87 24.29
C ASP A 57 27.57 5.69 23.42
N ALA A 58 27.62 4.47 23.92
CA ALA A 58 26.99 3.29 23.29
C ALA A 58 25.46 3.45 23.12
N ALA A 59 24.82 4.34 23.86
CA ALA A 59 23.41 4.71 23.69
C ALA A 59 23.08 5.20 22.26
N TYR A 60 24.03 5.89 21.61
CA TYR A 60 23.85 6.31 20.21
C TYR A 60 23.70 5.13 19.25
N ILE A 61 24.39 4.00 19.49
CA ILE A 61 24.26 2.79 18.68
C ILE A 61 22.84 2.21 18.85
N PHE A 62 22.34 2.19 20.09
CA PHE A 62 20.98 1.71 20.36
C PHE A 62 19.92 2.60 19.71
N LEU A 63 20.05 3.92 19.83
CA LEU A 63 19.14 4.89 19.19
C LEU A 63 19.20 4.78 17.67
N ALA A 64 20.38 4.56 17.08
CA ALA A 64 20.51 4.30 15.65
C ALA A 64 19.72 3.06 15.23
N ALA A 65 19.81 1.96 15.98
CA ALA A 65 19.01 0.76 15.71
C ALA A 65 17.50 1.03 15.83
N MET A 66 17.07 1.84 16.80
CA MET A 66 15.66 2.25 16.93
C MET A 66 15.19 3.06 15.72
N PHE A 67 15.99 4.01 15.23
CA PHE A 67 15.62 4.80 14.03
C PHE A 67 15.59 3.93 12.77
N ILE A 68 16.55 3.02 12.60
CA ILE A 68 16.55 2.06 11.47
C ILE A 68 15.30 1.17 11.55
N SER A 69 14.97 0.65 12.74
CA SER A 69 13.75 -0.14 12.97
C SER A 69 12.50 0.63 12.58
N GLN A 70 12.38 1.89 13.01
CA GLN A 70 11.24 2.75 12.68
C GLN A 70 11.13 3.05 11.18
N ARG A 71 12.26 3.30 10.49
CA ARG A 71 12.29 3.46 9.03
C ARG A 71 11.82 2.20 8.30
N GLY A 72 12.09 1.02 8.85
CA GLY A 72 11.55 -0.25 8.38
C GLY A 72 10.05 -0.42 8.64
N GLY A 73 9.40 0.60 9.25
CA GLY A 73 7.97 0.59 9.57
C GLY A 73 7.61 -0.12 10.87
N ASN A 74 8.60 -0.48 11.72
CA ASN A 74 8.35 -1.07 13.03
C ASN A 74 7.94 0.00 14.05
N ALA A 75 7.03 -0.33 14.95
CA ALA A 75 6.68 0.55 16.07
C ALA A 75 7.67 0.42 17.24
N CYS A 76 8.38 -0.70 17.31
CA CYS A 76 9.38 -0.98 18.34
C CYS A 76 10.66 -1.60 17.76
N LEU A 77 11.71 -1.60 18.57
CA LEU A 77 12.91 -2.39 18.38
C LEU A 77 12.88 -3.58 19.34
N ARG A 78 12.92 -4.80 18.80
CA ARG A 78 13.23 -5.99 19.61
C ARG A 78 14.74 -6.08 19.83
N ALA A 79 15.17 -6.14 21.07
CA ALA A 79 16.60 -6.13 21.40
C ALA A 79 17.42 -7.21 20.66
N GLY A 80 16.82 -8.39 20.44
CA GLY A 80 17.45 -9.48 19.68
C GLY A 80 17.68 -9.21 18.19
N LYS A 81 16.94 -8.25 17.59
CA LYS A 81 17.08 -7.87 16.18
C LYS A 81 18.08 -6.73 15.93
N GLY A 82 18.52 -6.03 16.98
CA GLY A 82 19.32 -4.81 16.83
C GLY A 82 20.64 -5.01 16.12
N ILE A 83 21.34 -6.11 16.40
CA ILE A 83 22.62 -6.43 15.71
C ILE A 83 22.40 -6.58 14.21
N ALA A 84 21.42 -7.39 13.80
CA ALA A 84 21.13 -7.60 12.38
C ALA A 84 20.76 -6.29 11.68
N LEU A 85 19.91 -5.47 12.29
CA LEU A 85 19.51 -4.16 11.73
C LEU A 85 20.70 -3.21 11.52
N LEU A 86 21.65 -3.19 12.45
CA LEU A 86 22.83 -2.35 12.35
C LEU A 86 23.84 -2.91 11.33
N VAL A 87 24.04 -4.23 11.29
CA VAL A 87 24.95 -4.88 10.33
C VAL A 87 24.42 -4.70 8.92
N ASP A 88 23.16 -5.01 8.67
CA ASP A 88 22.54 -4.83 7.36
C ASP A 88 22.50 -3.35 6.96
N GLY A 89 22.17 -2.47 7.91
CA GLY A 89 22.15 -1.02 7.70
C GLY A 89 23.52 -0.41 7.41
N GLY A 90 24.59 -0.99 7.89
CA GLY A 90 25.96 -0.54 7.64
C GLY A 90 26.67 -1.27 6.50
N TYR A 91 25.97 -2.14 5.77
CA TYR A 91 26.56 -2.85 4.63
C TYR A 91 26.88 -1.88 3.50
N ILE A 92 28.10 -1.94 2.96
CA ILE A 92 28.58 -1.15 1.82
C ILE A 92 29.12 -2.14 0.80
N GLU A 93 28.49 -2.17 -0.39
CA GLU A 93 28.98 -2.89 -1.56
C GLU A 93 30.26 -2.17 -2.05
N ASP A 94 31.32 -2.88 -2.36
CA ASP A 94 32.61 -2.31 -2.79
C ASP A 94 33.21 -1.29 -1.79
N ALA A 95 33.24 -1.64 -0.49
CA ALA A 95 33.94 -0.81 0.48
C ALA A 95 35.40 -0.61 0.08
N PRO A 96 35.93 0.64 0.04
CA PRO A 96 37.33 0.90 -0.32
C PRO A 96 38.30 0.10 0.56
N ASP A 97 39.45 -0.29 0.00
CA ASP A 97 40.47 -1.11 0.69
C ASP A 97 41.00 -0.49 2.00
N ASP A 98 40.91 0.84 2.15
CA ASP A 98 41.33 1.59 3.34
C ASP A 98 40.25 1.65 4.44
N ASP A 99 39.06 1.10 4.21
CA ASP A 99 37.94 1.10 5.16
C ASP A 99 37.79 -0.25 5.88
N VAL A 100 37.17 -0.19 7.07
CA VAL A 100 36.79 -1.38 7.82
C VAL A 100 35.93 -2.30 6.95
N SER A 101 36.33 -3.53 6.74
CA SER A 101 35.56 -4.52 5.97
C SER A 101 34.17 -4.76 6.56
N ASN A 102 33.23 -5.28 5.76
CA ASN A 102 31.90 -5.62 6.26
C ASN A 102 31.95 -6.64 7.42
N GLY A 103 32.91 -7.57 7.40
CA GLY A 103 33.12 -8.55 8.49
C GLY A 103 33.63 -7.91 9.78
N GLU A 104 34.60 -7.01 9.70
CA GLU A 104 35.10 -6.27 10.85
C GLU A 104 34.06 -5.35 11.45
N TYR A 105 33.24 -4.68 10.58
CA TYR A 105 32.13 -3.88 11.01
C TYR A 105 31.09 -4.70 11.79
N ALA A 106 30.72 -5.87 11.30
CA ALA A 106 29.79 -6.77 11.99
C ALA A 106 30.33 -7.18 13.37
N ALA A 107 31.64 -7.49 13.48
CA ALA A 107 32.27 -7.79 14.75
C ALA A 107 32.26 -6.60 15.72
N MET A 108 32.50 -5.38 15.22
CA MET A 108 32.41 -4.15 16.02
C MET A 108 30.98 -3.93 16.58
N VAL A 109 29.96 -4.07 15.74
CA VAL A 109 28.55 -3.95 16.15
C VAL A 109 28.23 -5.01 17.21
N GLN A 110 28.63 -6.24 17.01
CA GLN A 110 28.40 -7.33 17.95
C GLN A 110 29.05 -7.07 19.30
N SER A 111 30.30 -6.58 19.31
CA SER A 111 31.04 -6.20 20.53
C SER A 111 30.33 -5.07 21.28
N ALA A 112 29.90 -4.02 20.56
CA ALA A 112 29.32 -2.82 21.16
C ALA A 112 27.86 -3.00 21.62
N TRP A 113 27.12 -3.98 21.09
CA TRP A 113 25.67 -4.09 21.30
C TRP A 113 25.26 -4.32 22.77
N LYS A 114 26.02 -5.09 23.54
CA LYS A 114 25.71 -5.29 24.96
C LYS A 114 25.81 -3.99 25.76
N ALA A 115 26.82 -3.17 25.48
CA ALA A 115 26.97 -1.85 26.11
C ALA A 115 25.86 -0.92 25.64
N ALA A 116 25.44 -0.98 24.37
CA ALA A 116 24.36 -0.20 23.82
C ALA A 116 23.00 -0.50 24.51
N ILE A 117 22.68 -1.75 24.77
CA ILE A 117 21.49 -2.14 25.56
C ILE A 117 21.59 -1.61 26.98
N SER A 118 22.74 -1.78 27.65
CA SER A 118 22.93 -1.28 29.02
C SER A 118 22.81 0.23 29.10
N ALA A 119 23.34 0.96 28.13
CA ALA A 119 23.19 2.40 28.03
C ALA A 119 21.72 2.83 27.79
N ALA A 120 20.98 2.07 26.98
CA ALA A 120 19.54 2.33 26.74
C ALA A 120 18.69 2.18 28.01
N GLU A 121 19.06 1.27 28.93
CA GLU A 121 18.38 1.13 30.23
C GLU A 121 18.38 2.44 31.03
N THR A 122 19.43 3.25 30.89
CA THR A 122 19.53 4.55 31.55
C THR A 122 18.69 5.65 30.89
N LEU A 123 18.26 5.42 29.65
CA LEU A 123 17.37 6.32 28.89
C LEU A 123 15.90 5.96 29.05
N ALA A 124 15.60 4.79 29.66
CA ALA A 124 14.24 4.31 29.80
C ALA A 124 13.44 5.18 30.79
N GLY A 125 12.21 5.56 30.42
CA GLY A 125 11.29 6.26 31.29
C GLY A 125 10.68 7.55 30.70
N ASP A 126 11.42 8.29 29.88
CA ASP A 126 10.91 9.54 29.28
C ASP A 126 10.57 9.38 27.80
N VAL A 127 11.61 9.39 26.95
CA VAL A 127 11.44 9.34 25.49
C VAL A 127 11.43 7.90 24.97
N ILE A 128 12.13 7.01 25.66
CA ILE A 128 12.25 5.59 25.34
C ILE A 128 11.57 4.77 26.42
N MET A 129 10.74 3.84 26.00
CA MET A 129 9.96 2.99 26.87
C MET A 129 10.30 1.53 26.60
N LYS A 130 10.52 0.76 27.66
CA LYS A 130 10.78 -0.67 27.61
C LYS A 130 9.51 -1.44 28.00
N LYS A 131 9.12 -2.43 27.22
CA LYS A 131 8.03 -3.36 27.53
C LYS A 131 8.55 -4.79 27.39
N PRO A 132 8.43 -5.62 28.43
CA PRO A 132 8.74 -7.05 28.32
C PRO A 132 7.81 -7.72 27.31
N ALA A 133 8.34 -8.66 26.53
CA ALA A 133 7.59 -9.53 25.64
C ALA A 133 8.14 -10.97 25.74
N SER A 134 7.33 -11.94 25.28
CA SER A 134 7.66 -13.37 25.39
C SER A 134 8.96 -13.78 24.71
N ASP A 135 9.34 -13.05 23.66
CA ASP A 135 10.52 -13.28 22.83
C ASP A 135 11.62 -12.22 23.01
N GLY A 136 11.64 -11.54 24.16
CA GLY A 136 12.61 -10.53 24.54
C GLY A 136 12.03 -9.12 24.63
N ASP A 137 12.81 -8.22 25.24
CA ASP A 137 12.36 -6.85 25.47
C ASP A 137 12.10 -6.07 24.18
N CYS A 138 10.96 -5.39 24.15
CA CYS A 138 10.57 -4.44 23.10
C CYS A 138 10.80 -3.01 23.58
N TRP A 139 11.48 -2.23 22.75
CA TRP A 139 11.80 -0.83 23.02
C TRP A 139 11.05 0.10 22.07
N TYR A 140 10.35 1.06 22.63
CA TYR A 140 9.48 1.98 21.91
C TYR A 140 9.94 3.42 22.11
N PHE A 141 9.77 4.27 21.11
CA PHE A 141 9.59 5.67 21.41
C PHE A 141 8.24 5.86 22.13
N GLN A 142 8.18 6.72 23.14
CA GLN A 142 6.99 6.95 23.98
C GLN A 142 5.72 7.14 23.16
N ARG A 143 5.79 7.92 22.08
CA ARG A 143 4.68 8.17 21.17
C ARG A 143 4.12 6.88 20.57
N ASN A 144 4.98 5.96 20.16
CA ASN A 144 4.57 4.69 19.55
C ASN A 144 3.94 3.76 20.60
N LEU A 145 4.55 3.66 21.80
CA LEU A 145 3.97 2.86 22.87
C LEU A 145 2.58 3.36 23.27
N ALA A 146 2.41 4.68 23.41
CA ALA A 146 1.10 5.27 23.70
C ALA A 146 0.06 4.96 22.61
N ALA A 147 0.49 4.92 21.34
CA ALA A 147 -0.39 4.56 20.24
C ALA A 147 -0.73 3.05 20.25
N VAL A 148 0.25 2.18 20.45
CA VAL A 148 0.04 0.73 20.59
C VAL A 148 -0.91 0.41 21.73
N THR A 149 -0.70 1.02 22.90
CA THR A 149 -1.54 0.79 24.08
C THR A 149 -2.98 1.25 23.82
N ALA A 150 -3.16 2.45 23.28
CA ALA A 150 -4.49 2.98 22.98
C ALA A 150 -5.25 2.11 21.97
N VAL A 151 -4.58 1.71 20.86
CA VAL A 151 -5.18 0.85 19.83
C VAL A 151 -5.52 -0.52 20.41
N SER A 152 -4.58 -1.17 21.14
CA SER A 152 -4.80 -2.48 21.73
C SER A 152 -5.97 -2.48 22.71
N SER A 153 -6.00 -1.54 23.64
CA SER A 153 -7.07 -1.44 24.65
C SER A 153 -8.44 -1.18 24.03
N ALA A 154 -8.53 -0.27 23.07
CA ALA A 154 -9.80 0.09 22.44
C ALA A 154 -10.33 -1.02 21.51
N LEU A 155 -9.46 -1.73 20.80
CA LEU A 155 -9.86 -2.89 19.99
C LEU A 155 -10.24 -4.08 20.88
N ALA A 156 -9.51 -4.32 21.97
CA ALA A 156 -9.81 -5.37 22.92
C ALA A 156 -11.20 -5.15 23.55
N ALA A 157 -11.50 -3.92 23.98
CA ALA A 157 -12.83 -3.57 24.53
C ALA A 157 -13.95 -3.87 23.53
N ARG A 158 -13.79 -3.49 22.25
CA ARG A 158 -14.77 -3.77 21.19
C ARG A 158 -14.88 -5.26 20.84
N ALA A 159 -13.79 -6.01 20.92
CA ALA A 159 -13.77 -7.44 20.63
C ALA A 159 -14.41 -8.28 21.75
N ALA A 160 -14.22 -7.87 23.01
CA ALA A 160 -14.80 -8.50 24.19
C ALA A 160 -16.31 -8.25 24.32
N ASP A 161 -16.77 -7.12 23.79
CA ASP A 161 -18.17 -6.71 23.91
C ASP A 161 -19.04 -7.65 23.07
N ALA A 162 -19.74 -8.52 23.75
CA ALA A 162 -20.80 -9.33 23.18
C ALA A 162 -22.07 -8.48 23.21
N ASP A 163 -22.38 -7.79 22.13
CA ASP A 163 -23.69 -7.20 21.99
C ASP A 163 -24.71 -8.34 22.13
N GLY A 164 -25.60 -8.22 23.09
CA GLY A 164 -26.68 -9.17 23.27
C GLY A 164 -27.74 -9.12 22.14
N GLU A 165 -27.33 -8.68 20.93
CA GLU A 165 -28.19 -8.76 19.76
C GLU A 165 -28.40 -10.22 19.39
N ALA A 166 -29.66 -10.59 19.23
CA ALA A 166 -30.05 -11.95 18.84
C ALA A 166 -29.39 -12.32 17.50
N GLU A 167 -29.04 -13.57 17.34
CA GLU A 167 -28.56 -14.10 16.07
C GLU A 167 -29.54 -13.77 14.93
N LEU A 168 -29.01 -13.69 13.71
CA LEU A 168 -29.85 -13.56 12.51
C LEU A 168 -30.70 -14.83 12.37
N SER A 169 -32.00 -14.67 12.29
CA SER A 169 -32.89 -15.75 11.87
C SER A 169 -32.54 -16.17 10.43
N GLU A 170 -32.93 -17.39 10.05
CA GLU A 170 -32.70 -17.87 8.66
C GLU A 170 -33.36 -16.94 7.62
N ALA A 171 -34.52 -16.37 7.94
CA ALA A 171 -35.21 -15.44 7.06
C ALA A 171 -34.44 -14.12 6.90
N GLU A 172 -33.94 -13.53 7.99
CA GLU A 172 -33.10 -12.32 7.95
C GLU A 172 -31.80 -12.57 7.19
N LEU A 173 -31.15 -13.71 7.46
CA LEU A 173 -29.92 -14.10 6.79
C LEU A 173 -30.14 -14.25 5.29
N LYS A 174 -31.19 -14.97 4.88
CA LYS A 174 -31.56 -15.15 3.48
C LYS A 174 -31.87 -13.82 2.80
N ALA A 175 -32.58 -12.92 3.48
CA ALA A 175 -32.85 -11.57 2.97
C ALA A 175 -31.56 -10.75 2.80
N ALA A 176 -30.62 -10.83 3.75
CA ALA A 176 -29.35 -10.09 3.69
C ALA A 176 -28.39 -10.65 2.63
N THR A 177 -28.36 -11.97 2.40
CA THR A 177 -27.40 -12.67 1.53
C THR A 177 -27.93 -13.03 0.16
N GLY A 178 -29.17 -12.65 -0.19
CA GLY A 178 -29.76 -12.91 -1.50
C GLY A 178 -29.18 -11.99 -2.58
N PHE A 179 -28.54 -12.59 -3.60
CA PHE A 179 -28.03 -11.92 -4.80
C PHE A 179 -28.48 -12.67 -6.05
N ASP A 180 -28.66 -11.94 -7.15
CA ASP A 180 -29.03 -12.53 -8.43
C ASP A 180 -27.82 -13.20 -9.08
N GLY A 181 -27.97 -14.50 -9.37
CA GLY A 181 -26.97 -15.25 -10.12
C GLY A 181 -25.81 -15.85 -9.33
N PHE A 182 -25.75 -15.64 -7.99
CA PHE A 182 -24.73 -16.29 -7.16
C PHE A 182 -25.14 -16.37 -5.68
N GLU A 183 -24.51 -17.28 -4.96
CA GLU A 183 -24.67 -17.45 -3.51
C GLU A 183 -23.37 -17.11 -2.78
N LEU A 184 -23.50 -16.62 -1.55
CA LEU A 184 -22.39 -16.42 -0.63
C LEU A 184 -21.93 -17.78 -0.09
N ASN A 185 -20.61 -17.95 0.01
CA ASN A 185 -20.06 -19.14 0.68
C ASN A 185 -20.14 -19.01 2.22
N GLU A 186 -19.87 -20.11 2.92
CA GLU A 186 -19.96 -20.19 4.38
C GLU A 186 -19.14 -19.11 5.09
N ARG A 187 -17.92 -18.82 4.63
CA ARG A 187 -17.06 -17.79 5.23
C ARG A 187 -17.60 -16.37 5.02
N GLN A 188 -18.21 -16.11 3.88
CA GLN A 188 -18.86 -14.84 3.61
C GLN A 188 -20.12 -14.68 4.49
N ILE A 189 -20.91 -15.75 4.63
CA ILE A 189 -22.07 -15.79 5.55
C ILE A 189 -21.63 -15.60 7.00
N GLU A 190 -20.55 -16.25 7.42
CA GLU A 190 -19.97 -16.07 8.75
C GLU A 190 -19.64 -14.61 9.03
N ALA A 191 -19.05 -13.89 8.08
CA ALA A 191 -18.75 -12.47 8.24
C ALA A 191 -20.02 -11.62 8.45
N VAL A 192 -21.10 -11.93 7.73
CA VAL A 192 -22.42 -11.27 7.92
C VAL A 192 -23.02 -11.55 9.30
N ARG A 193 -22.92 -12.78 9.79
CA ARG A 193 -23.39 -13.10 11.16
C ARG A 193 -22.57 -12.36 12.21
N ARG A 194 -21.25 -12.30 12.05
CA ARG A 194 -20.35 -11.68 13.03
C ARG A 194 -20.54 -10.18 13.18
N VAL A 195 -20.83 -9.44 12.09
CA VAL A 195 -21.03 -7.98 12.21
C VAL A 195 -22.27 -7.62 13.01
N VAL A 196 -23.25 -8.51 13.07
CA VAL A 196 -24.45 -8.33 13.90
C VAL A 196 -24.14 -8.62 15.37
N GLN A 197 -23.35 -9.66 15.64
CA GLN A 197 -23.04 -10.14 16.99
C GLN A 197 -21.89 -9.40 17.67
N LYS A 198 -20.98 -8.74 16.91
CA LYS A 198 -19.74 -8.15 17.42
C LYS A 198 -19.59 -6.70 16.97
N ARG A 199 -19.00 -5.89 17.85
CA ARG A 199 -18.67 -4.48 17.55
C ARG A 199 -17.35 -4.33 16.80
N PHE A 200 -16.53 -5.37 16.77
CA PHE A 200 -15.28 -5.39 16.00
C PHE A 200 -15.20 -6.64 15.14
N VAL A 201 -15.03 -6.44 13.83
CA VAL A 201 -14.90 -7.52 12.85
C VAL A 201 -13.77 -7.19 11.87
N VAL A 202 -12.91 -8.16 11.62
CA VAL A 202 -11.86 -8.10 10.61
C VAL A 202 -12.18 -9.13 9.53
N VAL A 203 -12.34 -8.66 8.30
CA VAL A 203 -12.52 -9.53 7.12
C VAL A 203 -11.30 -9.43 6.25
N THR A 204 -10.51 -10.50 6.21
CA THR A 204 -9.29 -10.56 5.41
C THR A 204 -9.43 -11.54 4.26
N GLY A 205 -8.84 -11.20 3.13
CA GLY A 205 -8.82 -12.07 1.96
C GLY A 205 -8.21 -11.38 0.75
N GLY A 206 -7.67 -12.17 -0.15
CA GLY A 206 -7.07 -11.69 -1.38
C GLY A 206 -8.06 -10.97 -2.31
N PRO A 207 -7.59 -10.44 -3.44
CA PRO A 207 -8.44 -9.83 -4.44
C PRO A 207 -9.46 -10.83 -5.01
N GLY A 208 -10.69 -10.35 -5.25
CA GLY A 208 -11.75 -11.17 -5.83
C GLY A 208 -12.43 -12.15 -4.86
N THR A 209 -12.11 -12.13 -3.57
CA THR A 209 -12.77 -12.98 -2.56
C THR A 209 -14.17 -12.50 -2.15
N GLY A 210 -14.64 -11.40 -2.74
CA GLY A 210 -15.99 -10.88 -2.52
C GLY A 210 -16.14 -10.00 -1.28
N LYS A 211 -15.06 -9.34 -0.80
CA LYS A 211 -15.12 -8.41 0.34
C LYS A 211 -16.25 -7.39 0.22
N THR A 212 -16.39 -6.74 -0.94
CA THR A 212 -17.44 -5.73 -1.15
C THR A 212 -18.85 -6.34 -1.16
N THR A 213 -19.01 -7.55 -1.67
CA THR A 213 -20.28 -8.29 -1.62
C THR A 213 -20.68 -8.59 -0.18
N VAL A 214 -19.70 -8.98 0.65
CA VAL A 214 -19.91 -9.18 2.10
C VAL A 214 -20.32 -7.87 2.77
N VAL A 215 -19.69 -6.73 2.43
CA VAL A 215 -20.10 -5.42 2.96
C VAL A 215 -21.55 -5.10 2.60
N CYS A 216 -21.96 -5.30 1.33
CA CYS A 216 -23.35 -5.09 0.92
C CYS A 216 -24.31 -5.95 1.77
N ALA A 217 -24.01 -7.23 1.99
CA ALA A 217 -24.81 -8.12 2.82
C ALA A 217 -24.84 -7.69 4.30
N MET A 218 -23.70 -7.25 4.86
CA MET A 218 -23.61 -6.70 6.21
C MET A 218 -24.50 -5.46 6.39
N LEU A 219 -24.44 -4.52 5.44
CA LEU A 219 -25.26 -3.31 5.46
C LEU A 219 -26.76 -3.66 5.40
N ARG A 220 -27.14 -4.60 4.53
CA ARG A 220 -28.54 -5.07 4.44
C ARG A 220 -29.00 -5.67 5.76
N ALA A 221 -28.19 -6.52 6.40
CA ALA A 221 -28.52 -7.14 7.68
C ALA A 221 -28.72 -6.09 8.79
N LEU A 222 -27.81 -5.12 8.90
CA LEU A 222 -27.85 -4.09 9.94
C LEU A 222 -28.96 -3.06 9.72
N MET A 223 -29.18 -2.65 8.46
CA MET A 223 -30.27 -1.71 8.13
C MET A 223 -31.66 -2.32 8.32
N ALA A 224 -31.83 -3.63 8.07
CA ALA A 224 -33.06 -4.35 8.41
C ALA A 224 -33.35 -4.35 9.93
N ARG A 225 -32.34 -4.14 10.76
CA ARG A 225 -32.41 -3.96 12.21
C ARG A 225 -32.35 -2.49 12.64
N ALA A 226 -32.86 -1.61 11.79
CA ALA A 226 -33.03 -0.17 12.04
C ALA A 226 -31.73 0.64 12.16
N LEU A 227 -30.60 0.17 11.64
CA LEU A 227 -29.42 1.02 11.50
C LEU A 227 -29.70 2.14 10.47
N ALA A 228 -29.62 3.39 10.92
CA ALA A 228 -29.89 4.54 10.10
C ALA A 228 -28.73 4.80 9.13
N LEU A 229 -29.06 5.29 7.92
CA LEU A 229 -28.07 5.52 6.85
C LEU A 229 -27.02 6.57 7.24
N ASP A 230 -27.44 7.65 7.87
CA ASP A 230 -26.60 8.76 8.34
C ASP A 230 -25.67 8.36 9.51
N ALA A 231 -25.91 7.20 10.11
CA ALA A 231 -25.04 6.61 11.12
C ALA A 231 -23.98 5.64 10.53
N ILE A 232 -23.87 5.56 9.20
CA ILE A 232 -22.94 4.67 8.50
C ILE A 232 -21.86 5.49 7.77
N ALA A 233 -20.59 5.09 7.89
CA ALA A 233 -19.52 5.58 7.06
C ALA A 233 -18.77 4.44 6.37
N LEU A 234 -18.50 4.63 5.07
CA LEU A 234 -17.60 3.79 4.28
C LEU A 234 -16.29 4.57 4.11
N ALA A 235 -15.19 4.03 4.58
CA ALA A 235 -13.91 4.73 4.59
C ALA A 235 -12.78 3.90 3.98
N ALA A 236 -11.73 4.58 3.49
CA ALA A 236 -10.51 3.95 3.03
C ALA A 236 -9.30 4.88 3.26
N PRO A 237 -8.07 4.35 3.28
CA PRO A 237 -6.87 5.20 3.46
C PRO A 237 -6.63 6.15 2.29
N THR A 238 -7.02 5.79 1.07
CA THR A 238 -6.81 6.60 -0.14
C THR A 238 -8.11 7.00 -0.82
N GLY A 239 -8.11 8.15 -1.54
CA GLY A 239 -9.28 8.62 -2.28
C GLY A 239 -9.76 7.63 -3.32
N ARG A 240 -8.84 6.97 -4.02
CA ARG A 240 -9.17 5.97 -5.04
C ARG A 240 -9.81 4.72 -4.46
N ALA A 241 -9.31 4.21 -3.33
CA ALA A 241 -9.92 3.07 -2.65
C ALA A 241 -11.32 3.43 -2.13
N ALA A 242 -11.49 4.63 -1.56
CA ALA A 242 -12.77 5.13 -1.10
C ALA A 242 -13.80 5.22 -2.25
N GLN A 243 -13.42 5.82 -3.35
CA GLN A 243 -14.27 5.91 -4.55
C GLN A 243 -14.69 4.53 -5.05
N ARG A 244 -13.73 3.61 -5.20
CA ARG A 244 -14.01 2.24 -5.65
C ARG A 244 -14.94 1.47 -4.72
N MET A 245 -14.83 1.69 -3.41
CA MET A 245 -15.72 1.07 -2.44
C MET A 245 -17.18 1.50 -2.68
N GLY A 246 -17.45 2.78 -2.92
CA GLY A 246 -18.77 3.28 -3.26
C GLY A 246 -19.29 2.74 -4.59
N GLU A 247 -18.46 2.75 -5.64
CA GLU A 247 -18.81 2.20 -6.97
C GLU A 247 -19.14 0.70 -6.89
N ALA A 248 -18.30 -0.08 -6.23
CA ALA A 248 -18.52 -1.52 -6.07
C ALA A 248 -19.74 -1.84 -5.21
N LEU A 249 -20.06 -1.01 -4.21
CA LEU A 249 -21.30 -1.16 -3.44
C LEU A 249 -22.52 -0.94 -4.33
N ARG A 250 -22.56 0.12 -5.13
CA ARG A 250 -23.65 0.39 -6.08
C ARG A 250 -23.86 -0.78 -7.06
N GLU A 251 -22.76 -1.34 -7.59
CA GLU A 251 -22.82 -2.51 -8.48
C GLU A 251 -23.40 -3.74 -7.76
N GLN A 252 -23.04 -3.98 -6.51
CA GLN A 252 -23.59 -5.08 -5.72
C GLN A 252 -25.07 -4.86 -5.37
N CYS A 253 -25.46 -3.62 -5.08
CA CYS A 253 -26.87 -3.28 -4.84
C CYS A 253 -27.75 -3.54 -6.09
N ALA A 254 -27.23 -3.25 -7.27
CA ALA A 254 -27.92 -3.54 -8.53
C ALA A 254 -28.18 -5.04 -8.74
N ARG A 255 -27.28 -5.90 -8.24
CA ARG A 255 -27.37 -7.38 -8.29
C ARG A 255 -28.08 -8.00 -7.08
N SER A 256 -28.60 -7.19 -6.16
CA SER A 256 -29.23 -7.69 -4.93
C SER A 256 -30.67 -8.13 -5.19
N ALA A 257 -30.94 -9.42 -4.99
CA ALA A 257 -32.30 -9.99 -5.09
C ALA A 257 -33.17 -9.53 -3.90
N GLY A 258 -34.44 -9.21 -4.16
CA GLY A 258 -35.42 -8.90 -3.12
C GLY A 258 -35.13 -7.64 -2.32
N LEU A 259 -34.21 -6.79 -2.77
CA LEU A 259 -33.93 -5.51 -2.14
C LEU A 259 -35.07 -4.52 -2.45
N ASP A 260 -35.72 -4.02 -1.40
CA ASP A 260 -36.78 -3.03 -1.60
C ASP A 260 -36.22 -1.72 -2.16
N THR A 261 -37.06 -0.94 -2.86
CA THR A 261 -36.65 0.25 -3.58
C THR A 261 -36.07 1.34 -2.68
N ASP A 262 -36.57 1.49 -1.45
CA ASP A 262 -36.09 2.50 -0.51
C ASP A 262 -34.70 2.14 0.04
N MET A 263 -34.51 0.88 0.44
CA MET A 263 -33.20 0.38 0.88
C MET A 263 -32.15 0.43 -0.24
N ARG A 264 -32.55 0.07 -1.46
CA ARG A 264 -31.66 0.19 -2.64
C ARG A 264 -31.20 1.63 -2.83
N ARG A 265 -32.12 2.58 -2.86
CA ARG A 265 -31.83 4.00 -3.01
C ARG A 265 -30.89 4.49 -1.89
N LYS A 266 -31.15 4.12 -0.66
CA LYS A 266 -30.30 4.46 0.49
C LYS A 266 -28.87 3.93 0.32
N LEU A 267 -28.69 2.67 -0.03
CA LEU A 267 -27.37 2.08 -0.23
C LEU A 267 -26.62 2.70 -1.41
N GLU A 268 -27.31 3.05 -2.49
CA GLU A 268 -26.72 3.70 -3.66
C GLU A 268 -26.22 5.12 -3.38
N THR A 269 -26.74 5.80 -2.36
CA THR A 269 -26.27 7.13 -1.93
C THR A 269 -25.05 7.09 -1.01
N LEU A 270 -24.64 5.91 -0.52
CA LEU A 270 -23.44 5.77 0.29
C LEU A 270 -22.19 5.92 -0.57
N ASP A 271 -21.48 7.01 -0.35
CA ASP A 271 -20.17 7.24 -0.95
C ASP A 271 -19.05 6.85 0.00
N GLY A 272 -17.97 6.34 -0.56
CA GLY A 272 -16.74 6.12 0.20
C GLY A 272 -15.97 7.42 0.38
N ILE A 273 -15.43 7.63 1.58
CA ILE A 273 -14.60 8.79 1.92
C ILE A 273 -13.25 8.36 2.44
N THR A 274 -12.24 9.24 2.40
CA THR A 274 -10.96 8.91 3.02
C THR A 274 -11.06 9.00 4.55
N ILE A 275 -10.27 8.17 5.26
CA ILE A 275 -10.20 8.27 6.74
C ILE A 275 -9.84 9.71 7.16
N HIS A 276 -8.92 10.37 6.43
CA HIS A 276 -8.55 11.77 6.68
C HIS A 276 -9.76 12.72 6.54
N SER A 277 -10.58 12.53 5.52
CA SER A 277 -11.81 13.33 5.33
C SER A 277 -12.86 13.02 6.40
N LEU A 278 -12.97 11.74 6.83
CA LEU A 278 -13.85 11.33 7.90
C LEU A 278 -13.48 12.00 9.23
N LEU A 279 -12.20 12.02 9.57
CA LEU A 279 -11.70 12.64 10.78
C LEU A 279 -11.73 14.17 10.73
N GLY A 280 -11.69 14.75 9.53
CA GLY A 280 -11.65 16.20 9.30
C GLY A 280 -10.35 16.82 9.81
N GLY A 281 -9.61 17.50 8.95
CA GLY A 281 -8.31 18.09 9.31
C GLY A 281 -7.12 17.24 8.87
N SER A 282 -6.01 17.40 9.60
CA SER A 282 -4.75 16.69 9.37
C SER A 282 -4.02 16.46 10.68
N PRO A 283 -3.13 15.45 10.78
CA PRO A 283 -2.36 15.23 11.99
C PRO A 283 -1.55 16.47 12.41
N PRO A 284 -1.49 16.81 13.70
CA PRO A 284 -2.18 16.15 14.82
C PRO A 284 -3.61 16.68 15.07
N ASP A 285 -4.04 17.73 14.36
CA ASP A 285 -5.25 18.52 14.63
C ASP A 285 -6.46 17.94 13.86
N TRP A 286 -7.07 16.92 14.44
CA TRP A 286 -8.30 16.31 13.92
C TRP A 286 -9.54 17.02 14.45
N LYS A 287 -10.56 17.23 13.60
CA LYS A 287 -11.86 17.75 14.02
C LYS A 287 -12.59 16.77 14.94
N TYR A 288 -12.47 15.47 14.62
CA TYR A 288 -13.07 14.40 15.42
C TYR A 288 -11.96 13.68 16.19
N SER A 289 -12.19 13.53 17.50
CA SER A 289 -11.24 13.01 18.47
C SER A 289 -12.00 12.33 19.62
N GLU A 290 -11.33 12.00 20.71
CA GLU A 290 -11.95 11.48 21.93
C GLU A 290 -12.92 12.50 22.57
N GLU A 291 -12.60 13.80 22.48
CA GLU A 291 -13.45 14.88 23.01
C GLU A 291 -14.62 15.24 22.07
N ASN A 292 -14.51 14.93 20.78
CA ASN A 292 -15.53 15.24 19.77
C ASN A 292 -15.72 14.05 18.85
N ARG A 293 -16.50 13.05 19.29
CA ARG A 293 -16.68 11.79 18.58
C ARG A 293 -17.59 11.93 17.36
N LEU A 294 -17.38 11.05 16.39
CA LEU A 294 -18.22 10.95 15.20
C LEU A 294 -19.63 10.49 15.56
N PRO A 295 -20.69 11.04 14.98
CA PRO A 295 -22.07 10.59 15.22
C PRO A 295 -22.41 9.31 14.43
N LEU A 296 -21.59 8.28 14.54
CA LEU A 296 -21.68 7.05 13.74
C LEU A 296 -21.91 5.83 14.61
N ARG A 297 -22.58 4.83 14.02
CA ARG A 297 -22.86 3.52 14.62
C ARG A 297 -22.16 2.39 13.88
N LEU A 298 -21.75 2.63 12.64
CA LEU A 298 -21.01 1.69 11.83
C LEU A 298 -19.95 2.43 11.01
N VAL A 299 -18.73 1.98 11.09
CA VAL A 299 -17.64 2.37 10.18
C VAL A 299 -17.06 1.12 9.53
N VAL A 300 -17.10 1.10 8.22
CA VAL A 300 -16.48 0.05 7.40
C VAL A 300 -15.26 0.65 6.73
N VAL A 301 -14.10 0.05 6.95
CA VAL A 301 -12.82 0.53 6.41
C VAL A 301 -12.24 -0.50 5.45
N ASP A 302 -12.14 -0.15 4.17
CA ASP A 302 -11.49 -0.99 3.16
C ASP A 302 -10.00 -0.63 3.01
N GLU A 303 -9.23 -1.52 2.37
CA GLU A 303 -7.76 -1.43 2.22
C GLU A 303 -7.05 -1.17 3.56
N SER A 304 -7.51 -1.79 4.64
CA SER A 304 -6.99 -1.57 6.01
C SER A 304 -5.52 -1.98 6.17
N SER A 305 -4.93 -2.75 5.24
CA SER A 305 -3.50 -3.05 5.21
C SER A 305 -2.62 -1.80 5.07
N MET A 306 -3.17 -0.72 4.51
CA MET A 306 -2.47 0.54 4.31
C MET A 306 -2.58 1.51 5.50
N ILE A 307 -3.30 1.14 6.56
CA ILE A 307 -3.49 2.01 7.73
C ILE A 307 -2.31 1.83 8.68
N ASP A 308 -1.62 2.92 8.96
CA ASP A 308 -0.57 2.94 9.97
C ASP A 308 -1.12 3.01 11.41
N LEU A 309 -0.24 2.79 12.38
CA LEU A 309 -0.58 2.78 13.80
C LEU A 309 -1.20 4.09 14.29
N HIS A 310 -0.70 5.25 13.85
CA HIS A 310 -1.15 6.55 14.31
C HIS A 310 -2.49 6.94 13.70
N LEU A 311 -2.71 6.62 12.42
CA LEU A 311 -4.00 6.83 11.77
C LEU A 311 -5.08 5.91 12.37
N MET A 312 -4.73 4.66 12.69
CA MET A 312 -5.63 3.74 13.40
C MET A 312 -5.99 4.28 14.79
N LYS A 313 -5.01 4.78 15.55
CA LYS A 313 -5.25 5.44 16.84
C LYS A 313 -6.22 6.61 16.71
N ALA A 314 -6.00 7.49 15.74
CA ALA A 314 -6.86 8.65 15.51
C ALA A 314 -8.30 8.23 15.14
N LEU A 315 -8.44 7.24 14.25
CA LEU A 315 -9.75 6.71 13.87
C LEU A 315 -10.49 6.15 15.09
N ILE A 316 -9.85 5.28 15.85
CA ILE A 316 -10.50 4.62 17.01
C ILE A 316 -10.89 5.65 18.09
N ALA A 317 -10.06 6.65 18.35
CA ALA A 317 -10.34 7.71 19.31
C ALA A 317 -11.58 8.54 18.92
N ALA A 318 -11.82 8.72 17.61
CA ALA A 318 -12.96 9.46 17.11
C ALA A 318 -14.27 8.64 17.09
N LEU A 319 -14.21 7.32 17.28
CA LEU A 319 -15.41 6.46 17.26
C LEU A 319 -16.08 6.40 18.62
N PRO A 320 -17.42 6.49 18.69
CA PRO A 320 -18.19 6.12 19.88
C PRO A 320 -17.89 4.70 20.34
N ASP A 321 -18.06 4.42 21.63
CA ASP A 321 -17.76 3.11 22.20
C ASP A 321 -18.72 2.03 21.67
N ASP A 322 -19.94 2.42 21.32
CA ASP A 322 -20.98 1.56 20.75
C ASP A 322 -20.95 1.50 19.20
N CYS A 323 -20.02 2.20 18.56
CA CYS A 323 -19.84 2.14 17.12
C CYS A 323 -19.20 0.82 16.70
N ARG A 324 -19.82 0.14 15.73
CA ARG A 324 -19.23 -1.05 15.09
C ARG A 324 -18.10 -0.64 14.15
N LEU A 325 -16.97 -1.34 14.25
CA LEU A 325 -15.82 -1.17 13.36
C LEU A 325 -15.58 -2.44 12.55
N VAL A 326 -15.65 -2.33 11.24
CA VAL A 326 -15.34 -3.41 10.30
C VAL A 326 -14.07 -3.03 9.51
N LEU A 327 -13.03 -3.83 9.64
CA LEU A 327 -11.80 -3.68 8.87
C LEU A 327 -11.75 -4.72 7.75
N LEU A 328 -11.61 -4.24 6.52
CA LEU A 328 -11.44 -5.09 5.34
C LEU A 328 -10.03 -4.88 4.79
N GLY A 329 -9.39 -5.96 4.37
CA GLY A 329 -8.05 -5.84 3.79
C GLY A 329 -7.47 -7.18 3.38
N ASP A 330 -6.24 -7.11 2.92
CA ASP A 330 -5.45 -8.27 2.54
C ASP A 330 -4.09 -8.18 3.26
N ARG A 331 -3.84 -9.12 4.18
CA ARG A 331 -2.60 -9.13 4.98
C ARG A 331 -1.34 -9.37 4.14
N ASP A 332 -1.51 -9.99 2.97
CA ASP A 332 -0.39 -10.40 2.13
C ASP A 332 -0.02 -9.30 1.10
N GLN A 333 -0.84 -8.25 1.00
CA GLN A 333 -0.49 -7.03 0.26
C GLN A 333 0.53 -6.17 1.02
N LEU A 334 1.07 -5.17 0.34
CA LEU A 334 1.97 -4.18 0.93
C LEU A 334 1.31 -3.51 2.13
N PRO A 335 2.00 -3.48 3.29
CA PRO A 335 1.52 -2.74 4.46
C PRO A 335 1.61 -1.22 4.24
N SER A 336 1.17 -0.44 5.22
CA SER A 336 1.32 1.02 5.23
C SER A 336 2.76 1.45 4.99
N VAL A 337 3.00 2.63 4.44
CA VAL A 337 4.37 3.18 4.32
C VAL A 337 4.88 3.58 5.70
N GLU A 338 4.01 4.16 6.51
CA GLU A 338 4.31 4.62 7.87
C GLU A 338 4.36 3.46 8.88
N THR A 339 4.68 3.79 10.12
CA THR A 339 4.93 2.83 11.21
C THR A 339 3.71 1.98 11.55
N GLY A 340 3.91 0.67 11.64
CA GLY A 340 2.94 -0.31 12.10
C GLY A 340 2.24 -1.07 10.98
N ALA A 341 1.66 -2.21 11.33
CA ALA A 341 0.87 -3.08 10.46
C ALA A 341 -0.30 -3.69 11.23
N VAL A 342 -1.19 -2.82 11.72
CA VAL A 342 -2.27 -3.20 12.64
C VAL A 342 -3.15 -4.33 12.10
N LEU A 343 -3.53 -4.28 10.81
CA LEU A 343 -4.28 -5.39 10.19
C LEU A 343 -3.50 -6.70 10.25
N GLY A 344 -2.19 -6.65 9.97
CA GLY A 344 -1.32 -7.82 10.02
C GLY A 344 -1.30 -8.47 11.41
N ASP A 345 -1.21 -7.66 12.46
CA ASP A 345 -1.24 -8.12 13.84
C ASP A 345 -2.59 -8.77 14.18
N MET A 346 -3.72 -8.10 13.84
CA MET A 346 -5.07 -8.63 14.08
C MET A 346 -5.29 -9.96 13.36
N VAL A 347 -4.89 -10.06 12.11
CA VAL A 347 -5.01 -11.30 11.32
C VAL A 347 -4.02 -12.36 11.82
N GLY A 348 -2.90 -11.97 12.44
CA GLY A 348 -1.95 -12.90 13.09
C GLY A 348 -2.60 -13.71 14.22
N MET A 349 -3.62 -13.18 14.89
CA MET A 349 -4.44 -13.84 15.89
C MET A 349 -5.45 -14.78 15.23
N SER A 350 -4.98 -15.88 14.63
CA SER A 350 -5.73 -16.71 13.68
C SER A 350 -7.01 -17.34 14.22
N GLU A 351 -7.13 -17.53 15.53
CA GLU A 351 -8.29 -18.13 16.21
C GLU A 351 -9.22 -17.09 16.85
N ALA A 352 -8.91 -15.80 16.67
CA ALA A 352 -9.70 -14.74 17.26
C ALA A 352 -11.13 -14.71 16.69
N PRO A 353 -12.17 -14.67 17.55
CA PRO A 353 -13.56 -14.76 17.12
C PRO A 353 -14.03 -13.57 16.28
N PHE A 354 -13.26 -12.51 16.17
CA PHE A 354 -13.55 -11.32 15.36
C PHE A 354 -12.90 -11.36 13.96
N VAL A 355 -12.06 -12.37 13.65
CA VAL A 355 -11.36 -12.48 12.35
C VAL A 355 -12.09 -13.48 11.47
N VAL A 356 -12.44 -13.05 10.24
CA VAL A 356 -12.99 -13.92 9.20
C VAL A 356 -12.08 -13.90 7.99
N ARG A 357 -11.63 -15.08 7.55
CA ARG A 357 -10.74 -15.24 6.40
C ARG A 357 -11.51 -15.73 5.19
N LEU A 358 -11.52 -14.93 4.12
CA LEU A 358 -12.10 -15.29 2.83
C LEU A 358 -10.99 -15.93 1.97
N THR A 359 -11.11 -17.20 1.67
CA THR A 359 -10.06 -17.96 0.97
C THR A 359 -10.38 -18.22 -0.51
N GLN A 360 -11.65 -18.14 -0.91
CA GLN A 360 -12.06 -18.44 -2.29
C GLN A 360 -12.14 -17.16 -3.12
N SER A 361 -11.29 -17.04 -4.14
CA SER A 361 -11.38 -15.94 -5.11
C SER A 361 -12.28 -16.37 -6.28
N LYS A 362 -13.25 -15.53 -6.63
CA LYS A 362 -14.07 -15.68 -7.84
C LYS A 362 -13.49 -14.96 -9.07
N ARG A 363 -12.43 -14.19 -8.86
CA ARG A 363 -11.78 -13.38 -9.92
C ARG A 363 -10.74 -14.16 -10.68
N PHE A 364 -9.95 -14.94 -9.96
CA PHE A 364 -8.79 -15.62 -10.52
C PHE A 364 -9.14 -17.03 -10.94
N THR A 365 -8.60 -17.44 -12.09
CA THR A 365 -8.51 -18.85 -12.44
C THR A 365 -7.63 -19.59 -11.45
N GLU A 366 -7.73 -20.89 -11.42
CA GLU A 366 -6.92 -21.74 -10.56
C GLU A 366 -5.40 -21.51 -10.76
N ASP A 367 -4.97 -21.30 -12.01
CA ASP A 367 -3.57 -21.04 -12.35
C ASP A 367 -3.08 -19.70 -11.76
N PHE A 368 -3.89 -18.64 -11.86
CA PHE A 368 -3.52 -17.35 -11.29
C PHE A 368 -3.50 -17.40 -9.76
N ALA A 369 -4.45 -18.09 -9.14
CA ALA A 369 -4.49 -18.29 -7.71
C ALA A 369 -3.24 -19.06 -7.22
N ARG A 370 -2.85 -20.12 -7.91
CA ARG A 370 -1.62 -20.88 -7.62
C ARG A 370 -0.36 -20.00 -7.71
N CYS A 371 -0.29 -19.11 -8.69
CA CYS A 371 0.81 -18.14 -8.80
C CYS A 371 0.86 -17.19 -7.60
N ALA A 372 -0.28 -16.63 -7.20
CA ALA A 372 -0.37 -15.74 -6.05
C ALA A 372 0.00 -16.45 -4.72
N ASP A 373 -0.46 -17.68 -4.54
CA ASP A 373 -0.14 -18.52 -3.38
C ASP A 373 1.35 -18.90 -3.33
N ALA A 374 1.96 -19.17 -4.48
CA ALA A 374 3.39 -19.44 -4.58
C ALA A 374 4.23 -18.23 -4.17
N VAL A 375 3.84 -17.02 -4.58
CA VAL A 375 4.48 -15.77 -4.14
C VAL A 375 4.34 -15.61 -2.62
N ASN A 376 3.15 -15.83 -2.06
CA ASN A 376 2.91 -15.68 -0.62
C ASN A 376 3.67 -16.71 0.23
N SER A 377 3.78 -17.96 -0.27
CA SER A 377 4.57 -18.99 0.41
C SER A 377 6.08 -18.80 0.25
N GLY A 378 6.51 -18.01 -0.75
CA GLY A 378 7.92 -17.82 -1.11
C GLY A 378 8.53 -19.03 -1.80
N ASP A 379 7.71 -19.85 -2.43
CA ASP A 379 8.11 -21.09 -3.08
C ASP A 379 8.38 -20.85 -4.56
N VAL A 380 9.66 -20.76 -4.92
CA VAL A 380 10.12 -20.47 -6.27
C VAL A 380 9.74 -21.58 -7.25
N ASP A 381 9.77 -22.83 -6.82
CA ASP A 381 9.44 -23.98 -7.67
C ASP A 381 7.95 -24.00 -8.02
N LYS A 382 7.10 -23.77 -7.01
CA LYS A 382 5.65 -23.63 -7.25
C LYS A 382 5.33 -22.42 -8.12
N PHE A 383 6.04 -21.29 -7.91
CA PHE A 383 5.86 -20.12 -8.76
C PHE A 383 6.23 -20.41 -10.22
N THR A 384 7.37 -21.08 -10.43
CA THR A 384 7.83 -21.49 -11.77
C THR A 384 6.84 -22.44 -12.45
N ALA A 385 6.28 -23.39 -11.71
CA ALA A 385 5.27 -24.32 -12.21
C ALA A 385 3.91 -23.63 -12.53
N ALA A 386 3.55 -22.58 -11.79
CA ALA A 386 2.31 -21.84 -11.97
C ALA A 386 2.38 -20.74 -13.05
N THR A 387 3.58 -20.45 -13.59
CA THR A 387 3.79 -19.38 -14.57
C THR A 387 4.28 -19.92 -15.91
N SER A 388 3.85 -19.28 -17.01
CA SER A 388 4.39 -19.57 -18.34
C SER A 388 5.59 -18.67 -18.62
N GLU A 389 6.64 -19.27 -19.20
CA GLU A 389 7.84 -18.51 -19.57
C GLU A 389 7.66 -17.85 -20.93
N LEU A 390 8.07 -16.58 -21.01
CA LEU A 390 8.18 -15.80 -22.24
C LEU A 390 9.66 -15.55 -22.48
N ALA A 391 10.21 -16.09 -23.55
CA ALA A 391 11.61 -15.87 -23.87
C ALA A 391 11.90 -14.37 -24.04
N ALA A 392 12.91 -13.86 -23.36
CA ALA A 392 13.28 -12.44 -23.39
C ALA A 392 13.54 -11.93 -24.82
N ASN A 393 14.05 -12.79 -25.69
CA ASN A 393 14.39 -12.47 -27.10
C ASN A 393 13.30 -12.87 -28.11
N ASP A 394 12.14 -13.41 -27.67
CA ASP A 394 11.07 -13.80 -28.57
C ASP A 394 10.28 -12.58 -29.05
N SER A 395 10.26 -12.36 -30.37
CA SER A 395 9.45 -11.30 -31.00
C SER A 395 7.95 -11.56 -30.93
N GLN A 396 7.55 -12.82 -30.71
CA GLN A 396 6.15 -13.24 -30.65
C GLN A 396 5.56 -13.21 -29.24
N TRP A 397 6.31 -12.76 -28.22
CA TRP A 397 5.81 -12.76 -26.84
C TRP A 397 4.49 -11.99 -26.67
N LEU A 398 4.21 -10.97 -27.50
CA LEU A 398 2.93 -10.25 -27.52
C LEU A 398 1.75 -11.12 -28.00
N SER A 399 1.99 -12.13 -28.83
CA SER A 399 0.92 -13.04 -29.26
C SER A 399 0.34 -13.84 -28.09
N SER A 400 1.12 -14.01 -27.01
CA SER A 400 0.66 -14.61 -25.74
C SER A 400 -0.33 -13.70 -24.99
N PHE A 401 -0.50 -12.45 -25.43
CA PHE A 401 -1.46 -11.48 -24.91
C PHE A 401 -2.69 -11.29 -25.81
N ASP A 402 -2.91 -12.16 -26.80
CA ASP A 402 -4.10 -12.08 -27.65
C ASP A 402 -5.37 -12.10 -26.77
N ASP A 403 -6.25 -11.12 -27.01
CA ASP A 403 -7.54 -10.98 -26.29
C ASP A 403 -8.46 -12.19 -26.48
N LYS A 404 -8.17 -13.07 -27.45
CA LYS A 404 -8.87 -14.35 -27.64
C LYS A 404 -8.56 -15.38 -26.55
N ILE A 405 -7.48 -15.20 -25.78
CA ILE A 405 -7.18 -16.05 -24.62
C ILE A 405 -7.99 -15.54 -23.44
N THR A 406 -9.07 -16.21 -23.12
CA THR A 406 -10.01 -15.82 -22.05
C THR A 406 -9.53 -16.17 -20.64
N GLU A 407 -8.48 -16.97 -20.50
CA GLU A 407 -7.96 -17.43 -19.21
C GLU A 407 -7.05 -16.41 -18.54
N ASN A 408 -7.24 -16.22 -17.23
CA ASN A 408 -6.36 -15.41 -16.41
C ASN A 408 -5.04 -16.17 -16.19
N ARG A 409 -3.89 -15.58 -16.57
CA ARG A 409 -2.58 -16.22 -16.50
C ARG A 409 -1.50 -15.27 -15.99
N CYS A 410 -0.52 -15.88 -15.32
CA CYS A 410 0.74 -15.22 -14.99
C CYS A 410 1.85 -15.68 -15.93
N PHE A 411 2.66 -14.73 -16.34
CA PHE A 411 3.82 -14.97 -17.20
C PHE A 411 5.09 -14.44 -16.52
N ARG A 412 6.23 -15.03 -16.86
CA ARG A 412 7.56 -14.53 -16.48
C ARG A 412 8.41 -14.29 -17.73
N CYS A 413 9.12 -13.17 -17.73
CA CYS A 413 10.11 -12.83 -18.75
C CYS A 413 11.43 -12.53 -18.04
N PHE A 414 12.32 -13.51 -17.97
CA PHE A 414 13.55 -13.40 -17.20
C PHE A 414 14.78 -13.30 -18.10
N PHE A 415 15.72 -12.46 -17.66
CA PHE A 415 17.00 -12.27 -18.29
C PHE A 415 18.05 -13.11 -17.58
N PRO A 416 18.88 -13.87 -18.28
CA PRO A 416 20.03 -14.55 -17.70
C PRO A 416 21.09 -13.52 -17.26
N GLY A 417 21.36 -13.43 -15.97
CA GLY A 417 22.30 -12.46 -15.40
C GLY A 417 21.70 -11.08 -15.21
N LYS A 418 22.18 -10.06 -15.93
CA LYS A 418 21.65 -8.68 -15.84
C LYS A 418 20.58 -8.41 -16.90
N MET A 419 19.65 -7.52 -16.59
CA MET A 419 18.65 -7.07 -17.56
C MET A 419 19.32 -6.27 -18.70
N ASP A 420 19.06 -6.68 -19.93
CA ASP A 420 19.47 -5.91 -21.09
C ASP A 420 18.53 -4.73 -21.31
N LEU A 421 19.05 -3.53 -21.16
CA LEU A 421 18.26 -2.30 -21.27
C LEU A 421 17.67 -2.11 -22.67
N SER A 422 18.35 -2.54 -23.74
CA SER A 422 17.85 -2.39 -25.11
C SER A 422 16.64 -3.29 -25.34
N VAL A 423 16.75 -4.55 -24.93
CA VAL A 423 15.66 -5.53 -25.01
C VAL A 423 14.48 -5.10 -24.13
N CYS A 424 14.73 -4.62 -22.90
CA CYS A 424 13.67 -4.11 -22.03
C CYS A 424 12.95 -2.91 -22.66
N ARG A 425 13.67 -1.99 -23.29
CA ARG A 425 13.06 -0.84 -23.99
C ARG A 425 12.15 -1.29 -25.12
N GLU A 426 12.56 -2.25 -25.92
CA GLU A 426 11.74 -2.83 -26.97
C GLU A 426 10.47 -3.49 -26.40
N ARG A 427 10.58 -4.20 -25.26
CA ARG A 427 9.44 -4.84 -24.60
C ARG A 427 8.45 -3.83 -24.03
N PHE A 428 8.92 -2.79 -23.36
CA PHE A 428 8.06 -1.72 -22.87
C PHE A 428 7.33 -1.00 -24.00
N ALA A 429 8.05 -0.75 -25.10
CA ALA A 429 7.51 -0.15 -26.31
C ALA A 429 6.43 -1.02 -26.95
N ALA A 430 6.75 -2.30 -27.14
CA ALA A 430 5.83 -3.26 -27.73
C ALA A 430 4.57 -3.42 -26.86
N TRP A 431 4.71 -3.50 -25.53
CA TRP A 431 3.58 -3.49 -24.59
C TRP A 431 2.70 -2.26 -24.75
N ALA A 432 3.31 -1.08 -24.72
CA ALA A 432 2.56 0.17 -24.83
C ALA A 432 1.88 0.33 -26.19
N ALA A 433 2.52 -0.12 -27.28
CA ALA A 433 1.91 -0.12 -28.62
C ALA A 433 0.75 -1.12 -28.71
N TYR A 434 0.91 -2.35 -28.21
CA TYR A 434 -0.11 -3.37 -28.22
C TYR A 434 -1.40 -2.92 -27.48
N TYR A 435 -1.23 -2.27 -26.33
CA TYR A 435 -2.35 -1.73 -25.56
C TYR A 435 -2.78 -0.32 -25.97
N GLY A 436 -2.39 0.13 -27.16
CA GLY A 436 -2.90 1.35 -27.76
C GLY A 436 -2.48 2.66 -27.09
N LEU A 437 -1.40 2.62 -26.29
CA LEU A 437 -0.87 3.80 -25.58
C LEU A 437 0.08 4.65 -26.44
N LEU A 438 0.52 4.12 -27.59
CA LEU A 438 1.48 4.78 -28.50
C LEU A 438 0.96 4.86 -29.93
N GLY A 439 1.54 5.78 -30.72
CA GLY A 439 1.23 5.95 -32.14
C GLY A 439 -0.25 6.22 -32.39
N ASP A 440 -0.84 5.50 -33.36
CA ASP A 440 -2.28 5.53 -33.68
C ASP A 440 -3.10 4.55 -32.86
N GLY A 441 -2.66 4.23 -31.64
CA GLY A 441 -3.33 3.31 -30.77
C GLY A 441 -4.74 3.74 -30.35
N ARG A 442 -5.52 2.79 -29.86
CA ARG A 442 -6.94 3.02 -29.57
C ARG A 442 -7.17 4.12 -28.55
N LEU A 443 -6.38 4.19 -27.45
CA LEU A 443 -6.48 5.27 -26.47
C LEU A 443 -6.24 6.63 -27.11
N VAL A 444 -5.19 6.72 -27.96
CA VAL A 444 -4.84 7.97 -28.63
C VAL A 444 -5.95 8.41 -29.59
N LYS A 445 -6.51 7.47 -30.38
CA LYS A 445 -7.62 7.76 -31.28
C LYS A 445 -8.86 8.25 -30.55
N LEU A 446 -9.25 7.57 -29.48
CA LEU A 446 -10.38 7.97 -28.66
C LEU A 446 -10.17 9.35 -28.03
N ALA A 447 -8.99 9.60 -27.49
CA ALA A 447 -8.64 10.88 -26.84
C ALA A 447 -8.49 12.05 -27.83
N SER A 448 -8.27 11.78 -29.12
CA SER A 448 -8.14 12.76 -30.19
C SER A 448 -9.44 12.96 -31.00
N ASP A 449 -10.55 12.37 -30.58
CA ASP A 449 -11.84 12.53 -31.27
C ASP A 449 -12.28 14.00 -31.21
N PRO A 450 -12.42 14.71 -32.36
CA PRO A 450 -12.85 16.11 -32.39
C PRO A 450 -14.24 16.35 -31.76
N MET A 451 -15.09 15.32 -31.71
CA MET A 451 -16.41 15.38 -31.09
C MET A 451 -16.35 15.52 -29.55
N LEU A 452 -15.20 15.33 -28.93
CA LEU A 452 -15.01 15.59 -27.49
C LEU A 452 -15.09 17.09 -27.16
N LYS A 453 -14.77 17.99 -28.13
CA LYS A 453 -14.86 19.45 -27.95
C LYS A 453 -16.27 19.90 -27.62
N ASP A 454 -17.28 19.22 -28.17
CA ASP A 454 -18.69 19.54 -28.01
C ASP A 454 -19.38 18.70 -26.94
N ASP A 455 -18.64 17.77 -26.29
CA ASP A 455 -19.17 16.90 -25.25
C ASP A 455 -19.30 17.67 -23.93
N GLU A 456 -20.54 18.07 -23.59
CA GLU A 456 -20.83 18.80 -22.34
C GLU A 456 -20.50 17.97 -21.08
N SER A 457 -20.43 16.64 -21.19
CA SER A 457 -20.06 15.78 -20.07
C SER A 457 -18.62 15.98 -19.61
N LEU A 458 -17.74 16.47 -20.48
CA LEU A 458 -16.35 16.77 -20.13
C LEU A 458 -16.21 18.01 -19.22
N THR A 459 -17.29 18.76 -19.01
CA THR A 459 -17.33 19.93 -18.13
C THR A 459 -18.07 19.64 -16.81
N ASP A 460 -17.60 18.69 -16.02
CA ASP A 460 -18.22 18.25 -14.76
C ASP A 460 -19.62 17.61 -14.92
N GLY A 461 -19.88 17.04 -16.10
CA GLY A 461 -21.15 16.38 -16.44
C GLY A 461 -21.19 14.89 -16.05
N VAL A 462 -22.30 14.24 -16.41
CA VAL A 462 -22.46 12.79 -16.32
C VAL A 462 -21.47 12.11 -17.27
N LEU A 463 -20.89 10.99 -16.86
CA LEU A 463 -19.93 10.22 -17.66
C LEU A 463 -20.56 9.81 -19.01
N SER A 464 -20.05 10.36 -20.12
CA SER A 464 -20.51 10.01 -21.47
C SER A 464 -19.94 8.65 -21.89
N GLU A 465 -20.61 7.98 -22.83
CA GLU A 465 -20.10 6.72 -23.43
C GLU A 465 -18.68 6.88 -24.00
N LYS A 466 -18.36 8.07 -24.54
CA LYS A 466 -17.02 8.36 -25.07
C LYS A 466 -15.97 8.45 -23.96
N ALA A 467 -16.27 9.18 -22.87
CA ALA A 467 -15.38 9.27 -21.73
C ALA A 467 -15.19 7.91 -21.04
N GLU A 468 -16.26 7.12 -20.93
CA GLU A 468 -16.20 5.76 -20.41
C GLU A 468 -15.29 4.86 -21.27
N ALA A 469 -15.41 4.93 -22.60
CA ALA A 469 -14.55 4.20 -23.52
C ALA A 469 -13.06 4.60 -23.37
N ILE A 470 -12.78 5.89 -23.18
CA ILE A 470 -11.42 6.38 -22.92
C ILE A 470 -10.87 5.82 -21.60
N PHE A 471 -11.64 5.89 -20.51
CA PHE A 471 -11.21 5.36 -19.21
C PHE A 471 -11.09 3.84 -19.19
N SER A 472 -11.96 3.13 -19.90
CA SER A 472 -11.86 1.69 -20.10
C SER A 472 -10.54 1.33 -20.77
N GLU A 473 -10.18 2.00 -21.86
CA GLU A 473 -8.92 1.78 -22.57
C GLU A 473 -7.70 2.20 -21.73
N LEU A 474 -7.79 3.31 -20.98
CA LEU A 474 -6.75 3.74 -20.05
C LEU A 474 -6.44 2.68 -18.97
N ASN A 475 -7.47 1.98 -18.49
CA ASN A 475 -7.36 0.94 -17.46
C ASN A 475 -7.09 -0.47 -18.02
N ARG A 476 -6.99 -0.62 -19.34
CA ARG A 476 -6.74 -1.90 -19.99
C ARG A 476 -5.37 -2.46 -19.67
N SER A 477 -4.37 -1.61 -19.48
CA SER A 477 -3.03 -2.06 -19.12
C SER A 477 -2.26 -1.05 -18.26
N ARG A 478 -1.28 -1.56 -17.48
CA ARG A 478 -0.38 -0.72 -16.69
C ARG A 478 1.00 -1.38 -16.52
N VAL A 479 2.06 -0.57 -16.62
CA VAL A 479 3.39 -0.98 -16.17
C VAL A 479 3.55 -0.59 -14.70
N LEU A 480 3.85 -1.56 -13.86
CA LEU A 480 4.10 -1.37 -12.44
C LEU A 480 5.57 -1.65 -12.15
N THR A 481 6.21 -0.76 -11.40
CA THR A 481 7.62 -0.90 -11.04
C THR A 481 7.80 -0.94 -9.53
N VAL A 482 8.85 -1.58 -9.07
CA VAL A 482 9.21 -1.57 -7.65
C VAL A 482 9.85 -0.23 -7.26
N VAL A 483 10.63 0.36 -8.17
CA VAL A 483 11.45 1.54 -7.92
C VAL A 483 10.97 2.76 -8.73
N ARG A 484 11.29 3.97 -8.24
CA ARG A 484 10.96 5.22 -8.96
C ARG A 484 12.03 5.61 -9.96
N ASN A 485 13.29 5.48 -9.58
CA ASN A 485 14.44 5.97 -10.33
C ASN A 485 15.12 4.84 -11.12
N GLY A 486 15.98 5.23 -12.03
CA GLY A 486 16.72 4.30 -12.90
C GLY A 486 15.95 3.87 -14.15
N PRO A 487 16.60 3.12 -15.03
CA PRO A 487 16.05 2.77 -16.36
C PRO A 487 14.84 1.83 -16.28
N TYR A 488 14.74 1.03 -15.23
CA TYR A 488 13.64 0.10 -14.95
C TYR A 488 12.61 0.67 -13.95
N GLY A 489 12.78 1.93 -13.56
CA GLY A 489 11.89 2.64 -12.65
C GLY A 489 10.84 3.48 -13.39
N VAL A 490 9.93 4.07 -12.62
CA VAL A 490 8.84 4.91 -13.15
C VAL A 490 9.36 6.00 -14.08
N HIS A 491 10.40 6.74 -13.66
CA HIS A 491 10.91 7.86 -14.45
C HIS A 491 11.52 7.39 -15.78
N GLY A 492 12.34 6.35 -15.75
CA GLY A 492 12.99 5.84 -16.97
C GLY A 492 12.00 5.29 -17.98
N ILE A 493 11.00 4.53 -17.53
CA ILE A 493 9.98 3.95 -18.42
C ILE A 493 9.05 5.04 -18.97
N ASN A 494 8.58 5.97 -18.14
CA ASN A 494 7.74 7.08 -18.60
C ASN A 494 8.48 7.97 -19.61
N GLU A 495 9.74 8.30 -19.36
CA GLU A 495 10.58 9.06 -20.29
C GLU A 495 10.76 8.34 -21.63
N LEU A 496 11.01 7.03 -21.60
CA LEU A 496 11.13 6.21 -22.80
C LEU A 496 9.85 6.29 -23.65
N LEU A 497 8.69 6.04 -23.05
CA LEU A 497 7.42 5.99 -23.77
C LEU A 497 7.01 7.36 -24.31
N VAL A 498 7.31 8.44 -23.58
CA VAL A 498 7.13 9.81 -24.10
C VAL A 498 8.05 10.09 -25.29
N LYS A 499 9.35 9.76 -25.20
CA LYS A 499 10.26 9.94 -26.33
C LYS A 499 9.75 9.24 -27.59
N MET A 500 9.17 8.06 -27.46
CA MET A 500 8.59 7.34 -28.59
C MET A 500 7.38 8.08 -29.22
N ARG A 501 6.60 8.79 -28.41
CA ARG A 501 5.48 9.60 -28.91
C ARG A 501 5.91 10.92 -29.55
N PHE A 502 7.14 11.37 -29.30
CA PHE A 502 7.70 12.65 -29.76
C PHE A 502 8.96 12.45 -30.62
N ASP A 503 8.93 11.46 -31.50
CA ASP A 503 9.96 11.19 -32.52
C ASP A 503 11.38 11.11 -31.94
N GLY A 504 11.50 10.44 -30.78
CA GLY A 504 12.78 10.22 -30.10
C GLY A 504 13.23 11.38 -29.19
N ARG A 505 12.46 12.46 -29.08
CA ARG A 505 12.78 13.64 -28.28
C ARG A 505 11.96 13.69 -26.99
N LEU A 506 12.55 14.20 -25.92
CA LEU A 506 11.79 14.52 -24.70
C LEU A 506 11.25 15.97 -24.83
N PRO A 507 9.93 16.18 -24.92
CA PRO A 507 9.36 17.52 -25.01
C PRO A 507 9.46 18.25 -23.66
N PHE A 508 9.49 19.58 -23.70
CA PHE A 508 9.38 20.39 -22.46
C PHE A 508 8.05 20.14 -21.73
N ASN A 509 6.97 19.99 -22.47
CA ASN A 509 5.67 19.62 -21.92
C ASN A 509 5.05 18.48 -22.75
N PRO A 510 4.96 17.26 -22.21
CA PRO A 510 4.33 16.14 -22.90
C PRO A 510 2.81 16.25 -23.03
N LEU A 511 2.15 17.09 -22.24
CA LEU A 511 0.69 17.24 -22.23
C LEU A 511 0.12 18.01 -23.44
N VAL A 512 0.97 18.42 -24.36
CA VAL A 512 0.54 19.06 -25.63
C VAL A 512 -0.03 18.06 -26.65
N LYS A 513 0.07 16.75 -26.37
CA LYS A 513 -0.56 15.70 -27.20
C LYS A 513 -1.67 15.00 -26.42
N THR A 514 -2.70 14.56 -27.12
CA THR A 514 -3.80 13.76 -26.58
C THR A 514 -3.38 12.32 -26.24
N GLY A 515 -4.10 11.64 -25.35
CA GLY A 515 -3.85 10.25 -24.97
C GLY A 515 -2.59 10.06 -24.11
N VAL A 516 -2.11 11.10 -23.42
CA VAL A 516 -1.01 11.02 -22.45
C VAL A 516 -1.62 10.75 -21.08
N PRO A 517 -1.32 9.59 -20.45
CA PRO A 517 -1.78 9.31 -19.11
C PRO A 517 -0.98 10.11 -18.07
N VAL A 518 -1.69 10.69 -17.11
CA VAL A 518 -1.11 11.48 -16.01
C VAL A 518 -1.68 11.05 -14.68
N MET A 519 -0.92 11.25 -13.61
CA MET A 519 -1.37 10.99 -12.24
C MET A 519 -1.11 12.22 -11.37
N ILE A 520 -2.11 12.63 -10.61
CA ILE A 520 -2.00 13.71 -9.63
C ILE A 520 -1.14 13.24 -8.46
N THR A 521 -0.20 14.09 -8.03
CA THR A 521 0.73 13.77 -6.92
C THR A 521 0.42 14.53 -5.65
N ARG A 522 -0.47 15.55 -5.71
CA ARG A 522 -0.86 16.36 -4.56
C ARG A 522 -2.35 16.64 -4.54
N ASN A 523 -2.97 16.52 -3.35
CA ASN A 523 -4.38 16.85 -3.18
C ASN A 523 -4.65 18.31 -3.50
N THR A 524 -5.65 18.56 -4.34
CA THR A 524 -6.14 19.89 -4.71
C THR A 524 -7.68 19.91 -4.63
N PRO A 525 -8.25 20.02 -3.42
CA PRO A 525 -9.69 19.90 -3.19
C PRO A 525 -10.51 20.93 -3.97
N SER A 526 -9.97 22.14 -4.19
CA SER A 526 -10.64 23.19 -4.99
C SER A 526 -10.90 22.79 -6.44
N ARG A 527 -10.15 21.81 -6.96
CA ARG A 527 -10.32 21.23 -8.30
C ARG A 527 -10.89 19.82 -8.26
N ARG A 528 -11.24 19.31 -7.08
CA ARG A 528 -11.69 17.93 -6.86
C ARG A 528 -10.68 16.89 -7.37
N LEU A 529 -9.38 17.20 -7.31
CA LEU A 529 -8.30 16.30 -7.71
C LEU A 529 -7.50 15.87 -6.48
N PHE A 530 -7.23 14.57 -6.39
CA PHE A 530 -6.56 13.97 -5.25
C PHE A 530 -5.33 13.19 -5.68
N ASN A 531 -4.38 13.04 -4.76
CA ASN A 531 -3.19 12.24 -4.99
C ASN A 531 -3.56 10.79 -5.38
N GLY A 532 -2.99 10.33 -6.49
CA GLY A 532 -3.28 9.02 -7.08
C GLY A 532 -4.38 9.03 -8.14
N ASP A 533 -5.12 10.12 -8.35
CA ASP A 533 -6.07 10.24 -9.46
C ASP A 533 -5.32 10.11 -10.79
N VAL A 534 -5.78 9.21 -11.64
CA VAL A 534 -5.20 8.98 -12.97
C VAL A 534 -6.17 9.49 -14.02
N GLY A 535 -5.68 10.38 -14.86
CA GLY A 535 -6.42 10.94 -15.99
C GLY A 535 -5.64 10.79 -17.29
N VAL A 536 -6.21 11.34 -18.35
CA VAL A 536 -5.62 11.31 -19.69
C VAL A 536 -5.91 12.61 -20.43
N THR A 537 -4.95 13.08 -21.20
CA THR A 537 -5.10 14.25 -22.05
C THR A 537 -6.04 13.96 -23.22
N VAL A 538 -6.98 14.85 -23.47
CA VAL A 538 -7.96 14.76 -24.55
C VAL A 538 -8.05 16.08 -25.33
N GLU A 539 -8.65 16.04 -26.52
CA GLU A 539 -8.97 17.23 -27.27
C GLU A 539 -10.11 17.99 -26.56
N GLY A 540 -9.83 19.20 -26.07
CA GLY A 540 -10.79 20.06 -25.37
C GLY A 540 -11.25 21.27 -26.21
N ARG A 541 -12.19 22.06 -25.70
CA ARG A 541 -12.75 23.23 -26.41
C ARG A 541 -11.71 24.31 -26.74
N SER A 542 -10.78 24.54 -25.84
CA SER A 542 -9.77 25.60 -25.95
C SER A 542 -8.33 25.08 -26.03
N GLY A 543 -8.14 23.82 -26.41
CA GLY A 543 -6.84 23.16 -26.44
C GLY A 543 -6.91 21.78 -25.79
N ILE A 544 -5.82 21.36 -25.16
CA ILE A 544 -5.75 20.06 -24.50
C ILE A 544 -6.26 20.17 -23.05
N ASP A 545 -7.24 19.35 -22.73
CA ASP A 545 -7.75 19.12 -21.37
C ASP A 545 -7.26 17.78 -20.84
N VAL A 546 -7.26 17.63 -19.53
CA VAL A 546 -7.02 16.34 -18.85
C VAL A 546 -8.32 15.95 -18.16
N ILE A 547 -8.83 14.78 -18.47
CA ILE A 547 -10.04 14.24 -17.86
C ILE A 547 -9.73 13.15 -16.85
N PHE A 548 -10.49 13.14 -15.76
CA PHE A 548 -10.37 12.19 -14.66
C PHE A 548 -11.73 11.56 -14.36
N PRO A 549 -11.81 10.23 -14.13
CA PRO A 549 -13.06 9.60 -13.72
C PRO A 549 -13.39 9.96 -12.26
N ARG A 550 -14.69 10.20 -12.00
CA ARG A 550 -15.19 10.51 -10.65
C ARG A 550 -16.57 9.90 -10.42
N GLY A 551 -16.62 8.59 -10.16
CA GLY A 551 -17.88 7.85 -10.11
C GLY A 551 -18.58 7.89 -11.48
N ASP A 552 -19.81 8.36 -11.48
CA ASP A 552 -20.64 8.59 -12.66
C ASP A 552 -20.36 9.93 -13.36
N LYS A 553 -19.28 10.64 -12.97
CA LYS A 553 -18.91 11.96 -13.48
C LYS A 553 -17.50 12.00 -14.03
N VAL A 554 -17.24 13.07 -14.78
CA VAL A 554 -15.91 13.43 -15.27
C VAL A 554 -15.48 14.75 -14.64
N VAL A 555 -14.25 14.80 -14.14
CA VAL A 555 -13.59 16.06 -13.78
C VAL A 555 -12.62 16.42 -14.88
N SER A 556 -12.77 17.60 -15.47
CA SER A 556 -11.91 18.13 -16.52
C SER A 556 -11.06 19.28 -16.00
N CYS A 557 -9.83 19.35 -16.47
CA CYS A 557 -8.89 20.42 -16.14
C CYS A 557 -8.04 20.75 -17.37
N PRO A 558 -7.95 22.01 -17.79
CA PRO A 558 -7.01 22.40 -18.85
C PRO A 558 -5.58 21.95 -18.52
N ALA A 559 -4.89 21.34 -19.47
CA ALA A 559 -3.56 20.76 -19.25
C ALA A 559 -2.55 21.79 -18.71
N GLY A 560 -2.63 23.05 -19.13
CA GLY A 560 -1.79 24.15 -18.63
C GLY A 560 -2.09 24.59 -17.18
N LEU A 561 -3.20 24.14 -16.60
CA LEU A 561 -3.63 24.47 -15.24
C LEU A 561 -3.65 23.24 -14.33
N LEU A 562 -3.11 22.11 -14.81
CA LEU A 562 -3.08 20.87 -14.05
C LEU A 562 -2.22 21.04 -12.78
N PRO A 563 -2.70 20.60 -11.60
CA PRO A 563 -1.90 20.61 -10.38
C PRO A 563 -0.64 19.76 -10.51
N GLU A 564 0.13 19.67 -9.44
CA GLU A 564 1.32 18.83 -9.38
C GLU A 564 0.99 17.39 -9.80
N HIS A 565 1.68 16.91 -10.83
CA HIS A 565 1.40 15.64 -11.48
C HIS A 565 2.66 14.96 -12.00
N GLU A 566 2.55 13.68 -12.33
CA GLU A 566 3.57 12.91 -13.05
C GLU A 566 2.93 12.12 -14.20
N LEU A 567 3.75 11.69 -15.14
CA LEU A 567 3.30 10.79 -16.21
C LEU A 567 2.90 9.42 -15.63
N ALA A 568 1.91 8.77 -16.22
CA ALA A 568 1.32 7.55 -15.69
C ALA A 568 1.24 6.38 -16.70
N TYR A 569 2.16 6.30 -17.65
CA TYR A 569 2.36 5.07 -18.43
C TYR A 569 2.88 3.95 -17.53
N ALA A 570 3.79 4.30 -16.62
CA ALA A 570 4.25 3.46 -15.54
C ALA A 570 4.04 4.15 -14.19
N MET A 571 3.80 3.36 -13.14
CA MET A 571 3.70 3.81 -11.75
C MET A 571 4.32 2.78 -10.81
N THR A 572 4.58 3.15 -9.55
CA THR A 572 5.04 2.15 -8.57
C THR A 572 3.91 1.22 -8.15
N VAL A 573 4.26 -0.01 -7.75
CA VAL A 573 3.32 -0.95 -7.15
C VAL A 573 2.59 -0.31 -5.95
N HIS A 574 3.29 0.46 -5.11
CA HIS A 574 2.67 1.19 -3.99
C HIS A 574 1.57 2.16 -4.44
N LYS A 575 1.83 2.95 -5.49
CA LYS A 575 0.83 3.89 -6.03
C LYS A 575 -0.33 3.22 -6.76
N SER A 576 -0.18 1.94 -7.11
CA SER A 576 -1.26 1.15 -7.71
C SER A 576 -2.22 0.52 -6.70
N GLN A 577 -1.92 0.61 -5.39
CA GLN A 577 -2.83 0.13 -4.35
C GLN A 577 -4.21 0.80 -4.46
N GLY A 578 -5.27 0.04 -4.24
CA GLY A 578 -6.64 0.49 -4.52
C GLY A 578 -6.98 0.58 -6.02
N SER A 579 -6.08 0.21 -6.95
CA SER A 579 -6.31 0.21 -8.40
C SER A 579 -6.32 -1.21 -8.95
N GLU A 580 -6.98 -1.39 -10.10
CA GLU A 580 -6.97 -2.63 -10.85
C GLU A 580 -6.93 -2.34 -12.34
N PHE A 581 -6.26 -3.21 -13.07
CA PHE A 581 -6.10 -3.12 -14.51
C PHE A 581 -6.44 -4.48 -15.15
N GLU A 582 -6.82 -4.51 -16.41
CA GLU A 582 -7.03 -5.80 -17.05
C GLU A 582 -5.72 -6.58 -17.15
N ASN A 583 -4.65 -5.91 -17.56
CA ASN A 583 -3.34 -6.51 -17.77
C ASN A 583 -2.26 -5.68 -17.08
N VAL A 584 -1.30 -6.34 -16.45
CA VAL A 584 -0.22 -5.69 -15.70
C VAL A 584 1.13 -6.26 -16.09
N MET A 585 2.10 -5.39 -16.31
CA MET A 585 3.51 -5.75 -16.38
C MET A 585 4.20 -5.28 -15.10
N VAL A 586 4.74 -6.20 -14.31
CA VAL A 586 5.51 -5.90 -13.09
C VAL A 586 6.98 -5.96 -13.41
N VAL A 587 7.69 -4.83 -13.28
CA VAL A 587 9.12 -4.73 -13.56
C VAL A 587 9.90 -4.74 -12.26
N LEU A 588 10.72 -5.76 -12.08
CA LEU A 588 11.62 -5.87 -10.93
C LEU A 588 12.88 -5.02 -11.16
N PRO A 589 13.55 -4.53 -10.11
CA PRO A 589 14.85 -3.89 -10.24
C PRO A 589 15.91 -4.93 -10.64
N ASP A 590 16.96 -4.49 -11.31
CA ASP A 590 18.11 -5.34 -11.65
C ASP A 590 18.98 -5.68 -10.44
N ASP A 591 18.92 -4.82 -9.42
CA ASP A 591 19.58 -5.04 -8.14
C ASP A 591 18.76 -5.97 -7.23
N LYS A 592 19.24 -7.22 -7.07
CA LYS A 592 18.62 -8.23 -6.20
C LYS A 592 18.66 -7.86 -4.71
N GLU A 593 19.56 -6.96 -4.29
CA GLU A 593 19.67 -6.51 -2.89
C GLU A 593 18.79 -5.29 -2.60
N HIS A 594 18.04 -4.80 -3.59
CA HIS A 594 17.18 -3.64 -3.40
C HIS A 594 16.17 -3.86 -2.24
N PRO A 595 16.10 -2.97 -1.23
CA PRO A 595 15.33 -3.20 0.00
C PRO A 595 13.80 -3.28 -0.22
N LEU A 596 13.29 -2.69 -1.29
CA LEU A 596 11.85 -2.77 -1.63
C LEU A 596 11.48 -4.09 -2.33
N LEU A 597 12.45 -4.95 -2.63
CA LEU A 597 12.22 -6.22 -3.30
C LEU A 597 11.82 -7.28 -2.28
N ASN A 598 10.53 -7.61 -2.21
CA ASN A 598 9.94 -8.54 -1.25
C ASN A 598 8.68 -9.21 -1.80
N ARG A 599 8.16 -10.23 -1.10
CA ARG A 599 6.96 -10.99 -1.51
C ARG A 599 5.75 -10.08 -1.70
N GLN A 600 5.53 -9.17 -0.75
CA GLN A 600 4.34 -8.32 -0.75
C GLN A 600 4.31 -7.38 -1.95
N VAL A 601 5.47 -6.87 -2.41
CA VAL A 601 5.50 -6.02 -3.61
C VAL A 601 5.19 -6.82 -4.87
N VAL A 602 5.71 -8.05 -4.98
CA VAL A 602 5.40 -8.93 -6.13
C VAL A 602 3.94 -9.34 -6.10
N TYR A 603 3.46 -9.82 -4.95
CA TYR A 603 2.05 -10.20 -4.75
C TYR A 603 1.10 -9.05 -5.06
N THR A 604 1.34 -7.86 -4.47
CA THR A 604 0.51 -6.68 -4.72
C THR A 604 0.51 -6.31 -6.20
N GLY A 605 1.68 -6.37 -6.86
CA GLY A 605 1.82 -6.05 -8.27
C GLY A 605 1.02 -6.99 -9.18
N ILE A 606 1.21 -8.30 -9.06
CA ILE A 606 0.48 -9.26 -9.91
C ILE A 606 -1.03 -9.24 -9.65
N THR A 607 -1.44 -9.08 -8.40
CA THR A 607 -2.88 -9.07 -8.03
C THR A 607 -3.60 -7.78 -8.43
N ARG A 608 -2.91 -6.77 -8.98
CA ARG A 608 -3.56 -5.64 -9.67
C ARG A 608 -4.16 -6.05 -11.01
N ALA A 609 -3.75 -7.17 -11.59
CA ALA A 609 -4.31 -7.68 -12.84
C ALA A 609 -5.67 -8.35 -12.62
N LYS A 610 -6.60 -8.08 -13.56
CA LYS A 610 -7.88 -8.81 -13.66
C LYS A 610 -7.77 -10.02 -14.57
N LYS A 611 -6.91 -9.94 -15.60
CA LYS A 611 -6.76 -10.98 -16.63
C LYS A 611 -5.33 -11.56 -16.65
N ARG A 612 -4.32 -10.74 -16.85
CA ARG A 612 -2.94 -11.20 -17.07
C ARG A 612 -1.93 -10.38 -16.33
N ALA A 613 -0.94 -11.05 -15.77
CA ALA A 613 0.24 -10.42 -15.18
C ALA A 613 1.51 -10.96 -15.85
N VAL A 614 2.46 -10.08 -16.13
CA VAL A 614 3.80 -10.44 -16.60
C VAL A 614 4.81 -9.90 -15.60
N ILE A 615 5.72 -10.74 -15.15
CA ILE A 615 6.86 -10.31 -14.33
C ILE A 615 8.09 -10.25 -15.21
N VAL A 616 8.71 -9.07 -15.27
CA VAL A 616 9.94 -8.81 -16.03
C VAL A 616 11.07 -8.54 -15.05
N GLY A 617 12.19 -9.26 -15.18
CA GLY A 617 13.32 -9.13 -14.27
C GLY A 617 14.39 -10.18 -14.49
N THR A 618 15.25 -10.38 -13.50
CA THR A 618 16.17 -11.50 -13.43
C THR A 618 15.59 -12.56 -12.49
N GLU A 619 15.95 -13.82 -12.72
CA GLU A 619 15.56 -14.92 -11.82
C GLU A 619 16.09 -14.66 -10.40
N SER A 620 17.32 -14.15 -10.27
CA SER A 620 17.94 -13.81 -8.99
C SER A 620 17.17 -12.73 -8.22
N ALA A 621 16.62 -11.72 -8.92
CA ALA A 621 15.78 -10.69 -8.32
C ALA A 621 14.44 -11.27 -7.83
N LEU A 622 13.84 -12.20 -8.59
CA LEU A 622 12.62 -12.87 -8.14
C LEU A 622 12.89 -13.76 -6.92
N VAL A 623 13.94 -14.58 -6.94
CA VAL A 623 14.32 -15.43 -5.80
C VAL A 623 14.55 -14.58 -4.56
N ALA A 624 15.27 -13.47 -4.69
CA ALA A 624 15.46 -12.52 -3.59
C ALA A 624 14.13 -11.93 -3.09
N ALA A 625 13.22 -11.56 -4.00
CA ALA A 625 11.90 -11.07 -3.62
C ALA A 625 11.09 -12.12 -2.86
N LEU A 626 11.05 -13.36 -3.35
CA LEU A 626 10.29 -14.44 -2.73
C LEU A 626 10.89 -14.91 -1.40
N SER A 627 12.19 -14.76 -1.18
CA SER A 627 12.84 -15.06 0.10
C SER A 627 12.55 -14.01 1.19
N ARG A 628 12.27 -12.77 0.82
CA ARG A 628 12.07 -11.64 1.75
C ARG A 628 10.60 -11.40 2.01
N ARG A 629 10.21 -11.42 3.28
CA ARG A 629 8.87 -11.03 3.74
C ARG A 629 8.98 -9.78 4.61
N ILE A 630 8.12 -8.79 4.36
CA ILE A 630 8.00 -7.66 5.27
C ILE A 630 7.28 -8.16 6.54
N GLU A 631 8.00 -8.19 7.64
CA GLU A 631 7.45 -8.40 8.96
C GLU A 631 7.65 -7.13 9.76
N ARG A 632 6.61 -6.66 10.43
CA ARG A 632 6.66 -5.45 11.23
C ARG A 632 6.35 -5.75 12.67
N ASP A 633 7.25 -5.32 13.53
CA ASP A 633 7.07 -5.40 14.98
C ASP A 633 6.24 -4.18 15.43
N THR A 634 4.92 -4.34 15.52
CA THR A 634 4.02 -3.28 15.98
C THR A 634 3.76 -3.39 17.47
N GLY A 635 3.54 -4.61 17.96
CA GLY A 635 3.24 -4.90 19.36
C GLY A 635 1.78 -4.66 19.73
N VAL A 636 0.89 -4.46 18.76
CA VAL A 636 -0.55 -4.45 19.00
C VAL A 636 -1.02 -5.87 19.29
N SER A 637 -1.60 -6.09 20.47
CA SER A 637 -2.08 -7.38 20.95
C SER A 637 -3.36 -7.19 21.72
N LEU A 638 -4.25 -8.19 21.66
CA LEU A 638 -5.46 -8.26 22.46
C LEU A 638 -5.34 -9.26 23.63
N ASP A 639 -4.15 -9.82 23.87
CA ASP A 639 -3.91 -10.93 24.81
C ASP A 639 -4.11 -10.56 26.30
N HIS A 640 -4.40 -9.33 26.62
CA HIS A 640 -4.61 -8.90 28.01
C HIS A 640 -6.06 -9.00 28.47
N MET A 641 -6.95 -9.65 27.69
CA MET A 641 -8.37 -9.78 28.00
C MET A 641 -8.93 -11.21 27.84
N VAL A 642 -8.11 -12.25 27.89
CA VAL A 642 -8.56 -13.65 28.03
C VAL A 642 -8.23 -14.13 29.44
#